data_ffdfd2b41459e131c779afef3cb3fcd6
#
_entry.id   ffdfd2b41459e131c779afef3cb3fcd6
#
_cell.length_a   1.000
_cell.length_b   1.000
_cell.length_c   1.000
_cell.angle_alpha   90.00
_cell.angle_beta   90.00
_cell.angle_gamma   90.00
#
_symmetry.space_group_name_H-M   'P 1'
#
loop_
_entity.id
_entity.type
_entity.pdbx_description
1 polymer ?
#
loop_
_entity_poly.entity_id
_entity_poly.type
_entity_poly.pdbx_seq_one_letter_code
_entity_poly.pdbx_strand_id
1 'polypeptide(L)'
;MDRRTFVALATAATVDSAFGQDRPRTIALLFDSLLSPFWVAALELMREEASRRGWKVLEAVSNTDDNKQYQQVQSMLQRGVDGIVIVHTDDKAVLPAIRLANKANVPMVHFNRPPAPSDAYSVAVVADNRKIMSETTAALMSVARRAGGQYKAVLLVGDLRDANAVQRRAGFEDALKDNTDIVEVVAYVATEWNADKAFAGLVNALQAHPDINMLVSSSDFLSPQIEQALKIAGKWSRSGEPGHVLTASFDGDANAYAQLADGYFDCDGVQNLNYEVTLSFDALERLWKKEKLPKVLIDPGLVVMQSTLREQREQMWGYSIWKTNNATRLAVGVPADPGNATASTAARSAATFPAASSISLQATGLLIALITFVHAISSIATLKDVLLAACPLAILVVGQTLVMLVGQIDLSITAVMALGSIASASVMTRYADGYGEPTTTLSGILCCFLIGLLIGLFNGVCNAILRIPSFIVTLSVMTFGGGAAVWYASATSDTVSIGNLPAAFREIGYGSLYGIPIAPLVSALVVLVAWHMLTQTVFGRWTYAIGHNTRAARISGVPVERTTIWAFTASGACAALASIIYTSRIETGLPTLGQNMLLDVVGAAVIGGISLYGGRGNVVMALGGVLFLCVLDKSLQLLGLSQFLVLAIKGGAILLAALLDFFRRRQRRLR
;
A
#
# COMPACT_ATOMS: atom_id res chain seq x y z
N MET A 1 -11.87 -36.28 36.01
CA MET A 1 -11.27 -35.05 36.53
C MET A 1 -11.95 -34.70 37.84
N ASP A 2 -11.17 -34.70 38.90
CA ASP A 2 -11.66 -34.58 40.28
C ASP A 2 -12.05 -33.11 40.57
N ARG A 3 -13.12 -32.93 41.35
CA ARG A 3 -13.68 -31.61 41.71
C ARG A 3 -12.65 -30.66 42.34
N ARG A 4 -11.57 -31.20 42.92
CA ARG A 4 -10.43 -30.43 43.46
C ARG A 4 -9.55 -29.81 42.41
N THR A 5 -9.41 -30.46 41.25
CA THR A 5 -8.59 -29.94 40.11
C THR A 5 -9.35 -28.81 39.36
N PHE A 6 -10.69 -28.85 39.34
CA PHE A 6 -11.50 -27.78 38.73
C PHE A 6 -11.52 -26.51 39.59
N VAL A 7 -11.54 -26.67 40.93
CA VAL A 7 -11.48 -25.51 41.86
C VAL A 7 -10.09 -24.87 41.86
N ALA A 8 -9.00 -25.66 41.71
CA ALA A 8 -7.65 -25.13 41.63
C ALA A 8 -7.39 -24.38 40.32
N LEU A 9 -8.01 -24.82 39.20
CA LEU A 9 -7.95 -24.10 37.92
C LEU A 9 -8.83 -22.83 37.89
N ALA A 10 -9.98 -22.85 38.61
CA ALA A 10 -10.84 -21.68 38.74
C ALA A 10 -10.25 -20.61 39.68
N THR A 11 -9.53 -21.03 40.74
CA THR A 11 -8.83 -20.08 41.64
C THR A 11 -7.54 -19.52 41.02
N ALA A 12 -6.86 -20.25 40.13
CA ALA A 12 -5.71 -19.71 39.35
C ALA A 12 -6.15 -18.61 38.34
N ALA A 13 -7.38 -18.69 37.83
CA ALA A 13 -7.91 -17.69 36.91
C ALA A 13 -8.45 -16.40 37.62
N THR A 14 -8.64 -16.43 38.95
CA THR A 14 -9.15 -15.27 39.72
C THR A 14 -8.07 -14.58 40.59
N VAL A 15 -6.86 -15.10 40.66
CA VAL A 15 -5.74 -14.49 41.42
C VAL A 15 -4.89 -13.52 40.56
N ASP A 16 -5.06 -13.51 39.24
CA ASP A 16 -4.34 -12.59 38.34
C ASP A 16 -4.89 -11.14 38.34
N SER A 17 -5.94 -10.87 39.13
CA SER A 17 -6.54 -9.52 39.23
C SER A 17 -6.17 -8.74 40.48
N ALA A 18 -5.33 -9.25 41.36
CA ALA A 18 -5.03 -8.64 42.68
C ALA A 18 -3.58 -8.11 42.86
N PHE A 19 -2.68 -8.35 41.94
CA PHE A 19 -1.36 -7.71 41.87
C PHE A 19 -1.18 -7.02 40.55
N GLY A 20 -1.63 -5.77 40.48
CA GLY A 20 -1.35 -4.86 39.39
C GLY A 20 0.14 -4.49 39.38
N GLN A 21 1.00 -5.41 38.96
CA GLN A 21 2.24 -5.03 38.31
C GLN A 21 1.85 -4.47 36.95
N ASP A 22 2.05 -3.17 36.73
CA ASP A 22 1.87 -2.50 35.46
C ASP A 22 2.76 -3.21 34.42
N ARG A 23 2.15 -4.16 33.68
CA ARG A 23 2.86 -4.74 32.54
C ARG A 23 3.20 -3.59 31.58
N PRO A 24 4.40 -3.56 31.00
CA PRO A 24 4.73 -2.54 30.03
C PRO A 24 3.70 -2.55 28.91
N ARG A 25 3.13 -1.37 28.62
CA ARG A 25 2.17 -1.19 27.51
C ARG A 25 2.79 -1.69 26.21
N THR A 26 1.98 -2.31 25.37
CA THR A 26 2.39 -2.76 24.04
C THR A 26 1.59 -1.99 23.00
N ILE A 27 2.25 -1.24 22.14
CA ILE A 27 1.60 -0.49 21.07
C ILE A 27 1.95 -1.05 19.70
N ALA A 28 1.06 -0.88 18.74
CA ALA A 28 1.34 -1.15 17.34
C ALA A 28 1.67 0.15 16.61
N LEU A 29 2.75 0.15 15.83
CA LEU A 29 3.11 1.19 14.88
C LEU A 29 2.90 0.65 13.47
N LEU A 30 1.91 1.17 12.77
CA LEU A 30 1.49 0.69 11.45
C LEU A 30 1.70 1.78 10.42
N PHE A 31 2.55 1.50 9.44
CA PHE A 31 2.90 2.45 8.38
C PHE A 31 2.38 1.97 7.02
N ASP A 32 1.97 2.91 6.19
CA ASP A 32 1.62 2.64 4.79
C ASP A 32 2.87 2.32 3.97
N SER A 33 3.95 3.07 4.18
CA SER A 33 5.21 2.94 3.45
C SER A 33 6.38 3.49 4.28
N LEU A 34 7.59 3.04 3.99
CA LEU A 34 8.85 3.59 4.52
C LEU A 34 9.78 4.06 3.38
N LEU A 35 9.23 4.41 2.23
CA LEU A 35 10.02 4.90 1.09
C LEU A 35 10.44 6.36 1.26
N SER A 36 9.67 7.16 1.98
CA SER A 36 10.03 8.54 2.29
C SER A 36 10.91 8.64 3.54
N PRO A 37 11.96 9.47 3.52
CA PRO A 37 12.79 9.78 4.70
C PRO A 37 11.96 10.27 5.89
N PHE A 38 10.86 10.98 5.66
CA PHE A 38 9.93 11.43 6.69
C PHE A 38 9.34 10.27 7.50
N TRP A 39 8.86 9.21 6.82
CA TRP A 39 8.29 8.05 7.51
C TRP A 39 9.34 7.23 8.24
N VAL A 40 10.56 7.16 7.72
CA VAL A 40 11.69 6.51 8.40
C VAL A 40 12.04 7.27 9.69
N ALA A 41 12.16 8.59 9.60
CA ALA A 41 12.42 9.45 10.77
C ALA A 41 11.29 9.37 11.80
N ALA A 42 10.01 9.39 11.35
CA ALA A 42 8.85 9.24 12.22
C ALA A 42 8.90 7.92 13.01
N LEU A 43 9.19 6.81 12.33
CA LEU A 43 9.27 5.49 12.96
C LEU A 43 10.41 5.44 14.01
N GLU A 44 11.59 5.98 13.70
CA GLU A 44 12.70 6.03 14.65
C GLU A 44 12.35 6.88 15.88
N LEU A 45 11.79 8.07 15.69
CA LEU A 45 11.35 8.92 16.80
C LEU A 45 10.25 8.26 17.64
N MET A 46 9.32 7.52 17.01
CA MET A 46 8.30 6.75 17.73
C MET A 46 8.91 5.60 18.55
N ARG A 47 9.95 4.93 18.03
CA ARG A 47 10.71 3.91 18.78
C ARG A 47 11.40 4.49 20.00
N GLU A 48 12.05 5.65 19.83
CA GLU A 48 12.72 6.37 20.92
C GLU A 48 11.70 6.80 21.98
N GLU A 49 10.58 7.39 21.56
CA GLU A 49 9.52 7.83 22.46
C GLU A 49 8.86 6.66 23.20
N ALA A 50 8.61 5.54 22.54
CA ALA A 50 8.13 4.31 23.17
C ALA A 50 9.12 3.79 24.21
N SER A 51 10.41 3.74 23.86
CA SER A 51 11.49 3.33 24.76
C SER A 51 11.58 4.23 26.01
N ARG A 52 11.48 5.55 25.82
CA ARG A 52 11.47 6.55 26.90
C ARG A 52 10.31 6.34 27.89
N ARG A 53 9.15 5.91 27.38
CA ARG A 53 7.96 5.60 28.19
C ARG A 53 7.94 4.15 28.71
N GLY A 54 8.92 3.32 28.37
CA GLY A 54 8.97 1.91 28.76
C GLY A 54 7.93 1.03 28.06
N TRP A 55 7.46 1.44 26.87
CA TRP A 55 6.46 0.69 26.09
C TRP A 55 7.14 -0.29 25.12
N LYS A 56 6.46 -1.40 24.86
CA LYS A 56 6.85 -2.34 23.80
C LYS A 56 6.21 -1.94 22.49
N VAL A 57 6.95 -2.13 21.39
CA VAL A 57 6.49 -1.79 20.05
C VAL A 57 6.35 -3.05 19.20
N LEU A 58 5.25 -3.13 18.46
CA LEU A 58 5.03 -4.06 17.37
C LEU A 58 4.84 -3.25 16.09
N GLU A 59 5.59 -3.59 15.05
CA GLU A 59 5.62 -2.81 13.81
C GLU A 59 5.11 -3.60 12.62
N ALA A 60 4.46 -2.90 11.68
CA ALA A 60 4.16 -3.47 10.37
C ALA A 60 4.03 -2.37 9.30
N VAL A 61 4.32 -2.74 8.05
CA VAL A 61 4.24 -1.86 6.88
C VAL A 61 3.35 -2.51 5.83
N SER A 62 2.36 -1.78 5.34
CA SER A 62 1.38 -2.31 4.38
C SER A 62 1.86 -2.22 2.93
N ASN A 63 2.81 -1.36 2.60
CA ASN A 63 3.26 -1.01 1.24
C ASN A 63 2.10 -0.50 0.37
N THR A 64 1.37 0.47 0.90
CA THR A 64 0.21 1.10 0.25
C THR A 64 -0.93 0.13 -0.11
N ASP A 65 -1.01 -1.02 0.56
CA ASP A 65 -2.08 -2.01 0.42
C ASP A 65 -3.06 -1.90 1.60
N ASP A 66 -4.23 -1.31 1.37
CA ASP A 66 -5.24 -1.07 2.39
C ASP A 66 -5.82 -2.36 2.98
N ASN A 67 -5.99 -3.40 2.17
CA ASN A 67 -6.44 -4.71 2.67
C ASN A 67 -5.43 -5.33 3.60
N LYS A 68 -4.15 -5.22 3.25
CA LYS A 68 -3.06 -5.70 4.09
C LYS A 68 -2.99 -4.90 5.39
N GLN A 69 -3.15 -3.58 5.33
CA GLN A 69 -3.19 -2.74 6.52
C GLN A 69 -4.34 -3.13 7.45
N TYR A 70 -5.53 -3.38 6.89
CA TYR A 70 -6.65 -3.91 7.65
C TYR A 70 -6.33 -5.25 8.35
N GLN A 71 -5.69 -6.19 7.64
CA GLN A 71 -5.25 -7.47 8.22
C GLN A 71 -4.19 -7.28 9.31
N GLN A 72 -3.29 -6.29 9.16
CA GLN A 72 -2.31 -5.95 10.18
C GLN A 72 -2.98 -5.43 11.45
N VAL A 73 -3.95 -4.51 11.35
CA VAL A 73 -4.74 -4.07 12.52
C VAL A 73 -5.41 -5.26 13.20
N GLN A 74 -6.04 -6.15 12.44
CA GLN A 74 -6.65 -7.35 12.96
C GLN A 74 -5.65 -8.25 13.70
N SER A 75 -4.46 -8.42 13.14
CA SER A 75 -3.36 -9.18 13.75
C SER A 75 -2.86 -8.56 15.05
N MET A 76 -2.68 -7.23 15.09
CA MET A 76 -2.21 -6.53 16.27
C MET A 76 -3.22 -6.60 17.42
N LEU A 77 -4.51 -6.47 17.12
CA LEU A 77 -5.57 -6.64 18.11
C LEU A 77 -5.60 -8.05 18.72
N GLN A 78 -5.34 -9.08 17.89
CA GLN A 78 -5.22 -10.47 18.40
C GLN A 78 -3.99 -10.69 19.27
N ARG A 79 -2.91 -9.95 19.01
CA ARG A 79 -1.69 -9.96 19.84
C ARG A 79 -1.85 -9.20 21.15
N GLY A 80 -3.02 -8.58 21.38
CA GLY A 80 -3.36 -7.89 22.61
C GLY A 80 -2.61 -6.59 22.81
N VAL A 81 -2.43 -5.79 21.74
CA VAL A 81 -1.87 -4.45 21.85
C VAL A 81 -2.77 -3.54 22.67
N ASP A 82 -2.18 -2.63 23.42
CA ASP A 82 -2.91 -1.67 24.27
C ASP A 82 -3.31 -0.40 23.51
N GLY A 83 -2.67 -0.12 22.36
CA GLY A 83 -2.95 1.03 21.49
C GLY A 83 -2.34 0.87 20.11
N ILE A 84 -2.83 1.65 19.15
CA ILE A 84 -2.37 1.65 17.76
C ILE A 84 -2.06 3.07 17.33
N VAL A 85 -0.87 3.29 16.77
CA VAL A 85 -0.55 4.47 15.96
C VAL A 85 -0.47 4.01 14.51
N ILE A 86 -1.22 4.65 13.63
CA ILE A 86 -1.36 4.25 12.23
C ILE A 86 -1.15 5.41 11.26
N VAL A 87 -0.34 5.17 10.25
CA VAL A 87 -0.28 5.96 9.02
C VAL A 87 -1.00 5.18 7.94
N HIS A 88 -2.19 5.62 7.55
CA HIS A 88 -2.99 4.93 6.55
C HIS A 88 -2.74 5.51 5.15
N THR A 89 -3.04 4.74 4.11
CA THR A 89 -2.90 5.16 2.71
C THR A 89 -4.12 5.96 2.25
N ASP A 90 -5.32 5.39 2.45
CA ASP A 90 -6.60 5.96 2.01
C ASP A 90 -7.47 6.27 3.23
N ASP A 91 -8.01 7.50 3.28
CA ASP A 91 -8.77 8.04 4.41
C ASP A 91 -10.11 7.34 4.63
N LYS A 92 -10.70 6.75 3.60
CA LYS A 92 -11.97 6.01 3.63
C LYS A 92 -11.75 4.52 3.88
N ALA A 93 -10.75 3.93 3.24
CA ALA A 93 -10.45 2.50 3.38
C ALA A 93 -9.98 2.11 4.79
N VAL A 94 -9.51 3.06 5.61
CA VAL A 94 -9.13 2.82 7.00
C VAL A 94 -10.33 2.71 7.96
N LEU A 95 -11.51 3.19 7.59
CA LEU A 95 -12.69 3.23 8.48
C LEU A 95 -13.08 1.87 9.08
N PRO A 96 -13.07 0.75 8.34
CA PRO A 96 -13.30 -0.57 8.90
C PRO A 96 -12.29 -0.96 9.99
N ALA A 97 -11.02 -0.57 9.84
CA ALA A 97 -9.98 -0.84 10.83
C ALA A 97 -10.23 -0.06 12.13
N ILE A 98 -10.70 1.19 12.04
CA ILE A 98 -11.09 2.00 13.21
C ILE A 98 -12.25 1.33 13.95
N ARG A 99 -13.31 0.89 13.23
CA ARG A 99 -14.43 0.20 13.84
C ARG A 99 -13.99 -1.09 14.54
N LEU A 100 -13.06 -1.82 13.95
CA LEU A 100 -12.50 -3.03 14.53
C LEU A 100 -11.76 -2.74 15.85
N ALA A 101 -10.92 -1.70 15.90
CA ALA A 101 -10.22 -1.26 17.08
C ALA A 101 -11.20 -0.78 18.17
N ASN A 102 -12.24 -0.01 17.79
CA ASN A 102 -13.31 0.42 18.71
C ASN A 102 -14.04 -0.78 19.33
N LYS A 103 -14.38 -1.80 18.55
CA LYS A 103 -15.01 -3.02 19.03
C LYS A 103 -14.13 -3.78 20.03
N ALA A 104 -12.81 -3.72 19.84
CA ALA A 104 -11.84 -4.31 20.76
C ALA A 104 -11.50 -3.41 21.96
N ASN A 105 -12.07 -2.20 22.06
CA ASN A 105 -11.72 -1.18 23.05
C ASN A 105 -10.23 -0.79 23.06
N VAL A 106 -9.58 -0.84 21.91
CA VAL A 106 -8.18 -0.42 21.72
C VAL A 106 -8.17 0.96 21.06
N PRO A 107 -7.58 1.99 21.68
CA PRO A 107 -7.50 3.31 21.10
C PRO A 107 -6.61 3.31 19.87
N MET A 108 -7.02 4.09 18.86
CA MET A 108 -6.29 4.29 17.61
C MET A 108 -6.00 5.77 17.41
N VAL A 109 -4.74 6.09 17.16
CA VAL A 109 -4.27 7.42 16.80
C VAL A 109 -3.76 7.37 15.36
N HIS A 110 -4.31 8.23 14.51
CA HIS A 110 -3.83 8.44 13.16
C HIS A 110 -2.69 9.45 13.19
N PHE A 111 -1.56 9.08 12.63
CA PHE A 111 -0.40 9.95 12.56
C PHE A 111 -0.34 10.62 11.20
N ASN A 112 -0.24 11.95 11.21
CA ASN A 112 -0.05 12.83 10.06
C ASN A 112 -1.21 12.91 9.05
N ARG A 113 -2.12 11.93 9.00
CA ARG A 113 -3.26 11.89 8.06
C ARG A 113 -4.57 11.68 8.81
N PRO A 114 -5.59 12.55 8.66
CA PRO A 114 -6.90 12.33 9.28
C PRO A 114 -7.69 11.32 8.46
N PRO A 115 -8.46 10.40 9.10
CA PRO A 115 -9.40 9.56 8.38
C PRO A 115 -10.61 10.38 7.89
N ALA A 116 -11.33 9.86 6.91
CA ALA A 116 -12.58 10.47 6.46
C ALA A 116 -13.60 10.59 7.62
N PRO A 117 -14.47 11.60 7.59
CA PRO A 117 -15.51 11.77 8.60
C PRO A 117 -16.39 10.52 8.74
N SER A 118 -16.55 10.02 9.96
CA SER A 118 -17.33 8.82 10.26
C SER A 118 -17.86 8.83 11.70
N ASP A 119 -18.73 7.84 12.01
CA ASP A 119 -19.21 7.53 13.35
C ASP A 119 -18.14 6.87 14.23
N ALA A 120 -17.17 6.20 13.63
CA ALA A 120 -16.07 5.55 14.34
C ALA A 120 -15.17 6.59 15.07
N TYR A 121 -14.74 6.24 16.28
CA TYR A 121 -13.93 7.14 17.09
C TYR A 121 -12.44 6.80 16.99
N SER A 122 -11.68 7.78 16.59
CA SER A 122 -10.23 7.79 16.63
C SER A 122 -9.75 9.24 16.77
N VAL A 123 -8.48 9.43 17.08
CA VAL A 123 -7.84 10.75 17.15
C VAL A 123 -6.81 10.83 16.05
N ALA A 124 -6.77 11.93 15.32
CA ALA A 124 -5.73 12.21 14.35
C ALA A 124 -4.80 13.31 14.88
N VAL A 125 -3.50 13.12 14.73
CA VAL A 125 -2.47 14.14 14.95
C VAL A 125 -1.96 14.53 13.58
N VAL A 126 -2.14 15.79 13.19
CA VAL A 126 -1.86 16.27 11.83
C VAL A 126 -1.19 17.63 11.86
N ALA A 127 -0.35 17.91 10.88
CA ALA A 127 0.06 19.28 10.59
C ALA A 127 -1.08 20.07 9.94
N ASP A 128 -1.14 21.38 10.15
CA ASP A 128 -2.02 22.27 9.38
C ASP A 128 -1.45 22.51 7.98
N ASN A 129 -1.49 21.47 7.15
CA ASN A 129 -0.87 21.46 5.84
C ASN A 129 -1.30 22.63 4.94
N ARG A 130 -2.59 23.02 5.00
CA ARG A 130 -3.11 24.13 4.20
C ARG A 130 -2.54 25.44 4.66
N LYS A 131 -2.53 25.70 5.97
CA LYS A 131 -1.99 26.92 6.55
C LYS A 131 -0.48 27.03 6.32
N ILE A 132 0.28 25.98 6.65
CA ILE A 132 1.73 25.96 6.48
C ILE A 132 2.12 26.22 5.02
N MET A 133 1.49 25.53 4.05
CA MET A 133 1.78 25.73 2.65
C MET A 133 1.36 27.13 2.17
N SER A 134 0.25 27.67 2.65
CA SER A 134 -0.19 29.02 2.34
C SER A 134 0.81 30.05 2.85
N GLU A 135 1.26 29.92 4.10
CA GLU A 135 2.28 30.80 4.71
C GLU A 135 3.63 30.66 4.01
N THR A 136 4.05 29.44 3.66
CA THR A 136 5.30 29.17 2.91
C THR A 136 5.26 29.81 1.52
N THR A 137 4.15 29.63 0.82
CA THR A 137 3.96 30.25 -0.50
C THR A 137 3.92 31.79 -0.39
N ALA A 138 3.22 32.33 0.60
CA ALA A 138 3.21 33.78 0.84
C ALA A 138 4.60 34.34 1.17
N ALA A 139 5.42 33.59 1.92
CA ALA A 139 6.82 33.94 2.17
C ALA A 139 7.61 33.99 0.86
N LEU A 140 7.46 32.96 -0.03
CA LEU A 140 8.09 32.95 -1.37
C LEU A 140 7.62 34.14 -2.21
N MET A 141 6.30 34.47 -2.21
CA MET A 141 5.75 35.64 -2.92
C MET A 141 6.36 36.94 -2.38
N SER A 142 6.64 37.04 -1.07
CA SER A 142 7.30 38.20 -0.50
C SER A 142 8.74 38.36 -0.99
N VAL A 143 9.45 37.25 -1.26
CA VAL A 143 10.77 37.28 -1.91
C VAL A 143 10.63 37.73 -3.35
N ALA A 144 9.68 37.16 -4.09
CA ALA A 144 9.39 37.53 -5.47
C ALA A 144 9.07 39.03 -5.64
N ARG A 145 8.22 39.58 -4.79
CA ARG A 145 7.88 41.02 -4.81
C ARG A 145 9.07 41.92 -4.53
N ARG A 146 9.98 41.52 -3.62
CA ARG A 146 11.21 42.30 -3.34
C ARG A 146 12.20 42.23 -4.50
N ALA A 147 12.29 41.10 -5.18
CA ALA A 147 13.16 40.93 -6.35
C ALA A 147 12.61 41.63 -7.60
N GLY A 148 11.29 41.83 -7.68
CA GLY A 148 10.59 42.39 -8.82
C GLY A 148 10.48 41.41 -9.97
N GLY A 149 9.67 41.79 -10.99
CA GLY A 149 9.50 40.97 -12.19
C GLY A 149 8.22 40.12 -12.20
N GLN A 150 8.13 39.24 -13.21
CA GLN A 150 7.02 38.32 -13.41
C GLN A 150 7.55 36.89 -13.25
N TYR A 151 6.75 36.03 -12.65
CA TYR A 151 7.13 34.67 -12.36
C TYR A 151 6.20 33.68 -13.01
N LYS A 152 6.78 32.64 -13.63
CA LYS A 152 6.09 31.46 -14.12
C LYS A 152 6.38 30.30 -13.20
N ALA A 153 5.33 29.85 -12.52
CA ALA A 153 5.43 28.88 -11.46
C ALA A 153 5.06 27.46 -11.92
N VAL A 154 5.79 26.47 -11.42
CA VAL A 154 5.41 25.05 -11.45
C VAL A 154 5.17 24.56 -10.03
N LEU A 155 4.07 23.81 -9.82
CA LEU A 155 3.77 23.13 -8.57
C LEU A 155 3.94 21.62 -8.73
N LEU A 156 4.80 21.02 -7.90
CA LEU A 156 4.89 19.57 -7.72
C LEU A 156 3.86 19.13 -6.69
N VAL A 157 2.80 18.45 -7.14
CA VAL A 157 1.68 17.99 -6.29
C VAL A 157 1.93 16.56 -5.86
N GLY A 158 1.60 16.21 -4.61
CA GLY A 158 1.67 14.85 -4.09
C GLY A 158 0.59 13.90 -4.65
N ASP A 159 0.31 12.83 -3.93
CA ASP A 159 -0.76 11.89 -4.28
C ASP A 159 -2.12 12.45 -3.85
N LEU A 160 -3.04 12.65 -4.79
CA LEU A 160 -4.38 13.20 -4.51
C LEU A 160 -5.30 12.26 -3.69
N ARG A 161 -4.89 11.01 -3.43
CA ARG A 161 -5.54 10.13 -2.46
C ARG A 161 -5.18 10.49 -1.01
N ASP A 162 -4.14 11.28 -0.84
CA ASP A 162 -3.65 11.76 0.44
C ASP A 162 -4.22 13.15 0.73
N ALA A 163 -4.97 13.27 1.82
CA ALA A 163 -5.56 14.53 2.26
C ALA A 163 -4.50 15.63 2.45
N ASN A 164 -3.27 15.29 2.82
CA ASN A 164 -2.18 16.25 2.95
C ASN A 164 -1.82 16.89 1.61
N ALA A 165 -1.72 16.09 0.53
CA ALA A 165 -1.45 16.61 -0.81
C ALA A 165 -2.55 17.57 -1.29
N VAL A 166 -3.81 17.23 -1.04
CA VAL A 166 -4.97 18.08 -1.36
C VAL A 166 -4.90 19.40 -0.58
N GLN A 167 -4.60 19.35 0.73
CA GLN A 167 -4.51 20.55 1.57
C GLN A 167 -3.31 21.43 1.19
N ARG A 168 -2.13 20.83 0.90
CA ARG A 168 -0.94 21.57 0.45
C ARG A 168 -1.20 22.28 -0.87
N ARG A 169 -1.85 21.61 -1.83
CA ARG A 169 -2.28 22.26 -3.07
C ARG A 169 -3.23 23.43 -2.81
N ALA A 170 -4.26 23.23 -1.97
CA ALA A 170 -5.20 24.29 -1.64
C ALA A 170 -4.50 25.47 -0.93
N GLY A 171 -3.53 25.24 -0.04
CA GLY A 171 -2.73 26.28 0.61
C GLY A 171 -1.90 27.10 -0.39
N PHE A 172 -1.29 26.45 -1.38
CA PHE A 172 -0.62 27.13 -2.48
C PHE A 172 -1.61 28.01 -3.28
N GLU A 173 -2.75 27.45 -3.68
CA GLU A 173 -3.78 28.18 -4.44
C GLU A 173 -4.36 29.36 -3.65
N ASP A 174 -4.50 29.24 -2.32
CA ASP A 174 -4.96 30.36 -1.47
C ASP A 174 -3.96 31.52 -1.47
N ALA A 175 -2.67 31.26 -1.30
CA ALA A 175 -1.64 32.31 -1.32
C ALA A 175 -1.47 32.93 -2.72
N LEU A 176 -1.77 32.18 -3.78
CA LEU A 176 -1.69 32.67 -5.14
C LEU A 176 -2.77 33.70 -5.46
N LYS A 177 -3.98 33.62 -4.86
CA LYS A 177 -5.11 34.50 -5.15
C LYS A 177 -4.75 35.99 -5.04
N ASP A 178 -3.93 36.33 -4.05
CA ASP A 178 -3.48 37.71 -3.79
C ASP A 178 -2.21 38.09 -4.55
N ASN A 179 -1.69 37.22 -5.42
CA ASN A 179 -0.40 37.37 -6.11
C ASN A 179 -0.47 37.09 -7.61
N THR A 180 -1.66 37.03 -8.19
CA THR A 180 -1.86 36.80 -9.63
C THR A 180 -1.33 37.92 -10.51
N ASP A 181 -1.02 39.07 -9.94
CA ASP A 181 -0.38 40.20 -10.59
C ASP A 181 1.09 39.95 -10.91
N ILE A 182 1.76 39.06 -10.19
CA ILE A 182 3.20 38.76 -10.35
C ILE A 182 3.50 37.30 -10.69
N VAL A 183 2.56 36.37 -10.46
CA VAL A 183 2.78 34.94 -10.67
C VAL A 183 1.70 34.31 -11.56
N GLU A 184 2.14 33.61 -12.60
CA GLU A 184 1.34 32.75 -13.44
C GLU A 184 1.75 31.28 -13.20
N VAL A 185 0.78 30.40 -12.88
CA VAL A 185 1.04 28.97 -12.78
C VAL A 185 0.93 28.34 -14.17
N VAL A 186 2.04 27.86 -14.70
CA VAL A 186 2.12 27.29 -16.05
C VAL A 186 2.06 25.76 -16.06
N ALA A 187 2.33 25.09 -14.91
CA ALA A 187 2.27 23.65 -14.81
C ALA A 187 1.96 23.15 -13.41
N TYR A 188 1.19 22.04 -13.34
CA TYR A 188 1.02 21.19 -12.17
C TYR A 188 1.59 19.81 -12.51
N VAL A 189 2.53 19.31 -11.72
CA VAL A 189 3.16 18.00 -11.90
C VAL A 189 2.65 17.06 -10.81
N ALA A 190 1.81 16.10 -11.19
CA ALA A 190 1.34 15.06 -10.27
C ALA A 190 2.47 14.04 -10.03
N THR A 191 3.05 14.06 -8.83
CA THR A 191 4.18 13.20 -8.47
C THR A 191 3.75 11.86 -7.89
N GLU A 192 2.53 11.77 -7.34
CA GLU A 192 2.02 10.60 -6.61
C GLU A 192 3.01 10.09 -5.53
N TRP A 193 3.71 11.01 -4.87
CA TRP A 193 4.79 10.70 -3.92
C TRP A 193 5.87 9.76 -4.50
N ASN A 194 6.15 9.89 -5.82
CA ASN A 194 7.13 9.07 -6.55
C ASN A 194 8.21 9.95 -7.16
N ALA A 195 9.46 9.67 -6.82
CA ALA A 195 10.63 10.41 -7.26
C ALA A 195 10.82 10.42 -8.80
N ASP A 196 10.59 9.27 -9.46
CA ASP A 196 10.77 9.16 -10.92
C ASP A 196 9.70 9.95 -11.66
N LYS A 197 8.44 9.93 -11.17
CA LYS A 197 7.35 10.75 -11.74
C LYS A 197 7.62 12.24 -11.55
N ALA A 198 8.11 12.63 -10.37
CA ALA A 198 8.49 14.02 -10.10
C ALA A 198 9.58 14.50 -11.05
N PHE A 199 10.65 13.72 -11.21
CA PHE A 199 11.74 14.04 -12.11
C PHE A 199 11.26 14.17 -13.57
N ALA A 200 10.59 13.15 -14.11
CA ALA A 200 10.11 13.15 -15.49
C ALA A 200 9.11 14.29 -15.75
N GLY A 201 8.16 14.50 -14.81
CA GLY A 201 7.18 15.57 -14.92
C GLY A 201 7.78 16.96 -14.87
N LEU A 202 8.76 17.19 -13.99
CA LEU A 202 9.45 18.48 -13.89
C LEU A 202 10.32 18.76 -15.14
N VAL A 203 11.05 17.75 -15.65
CA VAL A 203 11.81 17.87 -16.90
C VAL A 203 10.88 18.24 -18.06
N ASN A 204 9.74 17.57 -18.19
CA ASN A 204 8.75 17.87 -19.22
C ASN A 204 8.19 19.30 -19.08
N ALA A 205 7.87 19.73 -17.85
CA ALA A 205 7.39 21.09 -17.60
C ALA A 205 8.42 22.15 -17.96
N LEU A 206 9.71 21.94 -17.61
CA LEU A 206 10.81 22.84 -17.95
C LEU A 206 11.10 22.89 -19.46
N GLN A 207 10.88 21.79 -20.19
CA GLN A 207 10.98 21.77 -21.65
C GLN A 207 9.80 22.48 -22.32
N ALA A 208 8.59 22.30 -21.83
CA ALA A 208 7.39 22.96 -22.36
C ALA A 208 7.37 24.47 -22.04
N HIS A 209 7.91 24.85 -20.89
CA HIS A 209 7.97 26.22 -20.38
C HIS A 209 9.40 26.56 -19.92
N PRO A 210 10.33 26.85 -20.88
CA PRO A 210 11.72 27.15 -20.52
C PRO A 210 11.91 28.42 -19.67
N ASP A 211 10.89 29.25 -19.58
CA ASP A 211 10.82 30.49 -18.80
C ASP A 211 10.33 30.31 -17.37
N ILE A 212 10.05 29.06 -16.91
CA ILE A 212 9.79 28.76 -15.49
C ILE A 212 10.95 29.31 -14.64
N ASN A 213 10.60 30.16 -13.65
CA ASN A 213 11.51 30.81 -12.73
C ASN A 213 11.00 30.78 -11.26
N MET A 214 9.93 30.01 -11.01
CA MET A 214 9.42 29.73 -9.67
C MET A 214 9.00 28.24 -9.59
N LEU A 215 9.33 27.60 -8.47
CA LEU A 215 8.97 26.21 -8.17
C LEU A 215 8.45 26.10 -6.74
N VAL A 216 7.32 25.40 -6.57
CA VAL A 216 6.82 25.01 -5.25
C VAL A 216 6.68 23.50 -5.20
N SER A 217 7.29 22.87 -4.20
CA SER A 217 7.22 21.43 -3.99
C SER A 217 6.34 21.09 -2.80
N SER A 218 5.47 20.11 -2.97
CA SER A 218 4.66 19.60 -1.87
C SER A 218 5.43 18.73 -0.88
N SER A 219 6.71 18.40 -1.11
CA SER A 219 7.53 17.64 -0.16
C SER A 219 9.02 17.71 -0.48
N ASP A 220 9.82 17.71 0.55
CA ASP A 220 11.28 17.85 0.52
C ASP A 220 12.00 16.62 -0.02
N PHE A 221 11.40 15.43 0.12
CA PHE A 221 12.03 14.21 -0.37
C PHE A 221 12.24 14.23 -1.90
N LEU A 222 11.59 15.15 -2.61
CA LEU A 222 11.75 15.39 -4.04
C LEU A 222 12.93 16.30 -4.38
N SER A 223 13.63 16.87 -3.38
CA SER A 223 14.74 17.82 -3.60
C SER A 223 15.84 17.28 -4.50
N PRO A 224 16.28 16.00 -4.43
CA PRO A 224 17.27 15.48 -5.36
C PRO A 224 16.80 15.47 -6.83
N GLN A 225 15.52 15.24 -7.08
CA GLN A 225 14.91 15.24 -8.41
C GLN A 225 14.76 16.66 -8.95
N ILE A 226 14.42 17.60 -8.07
CA ILE A 226 14.37 19.04 -8.41
C ILE A 226 15.75 19.52 -8.81
N GLU A 227 16.78 19.23 -8.03
CA GLU A 227 18.16 19.55 -8.30
C GLU A 227 18.60 19.02 -9.68
N GLN A 228 18.37 17.73 -9.94
CA GLN A 228 18.74 17.11 -11.21
C GLN A 228 18.00 17.74 -12.41
N ALA A 229 16.70 17.99 -12.30
CA ALA A 229 15.91 18.57 -13.37
C ALA A 229 16.33 20.01 -13.69
N LEU A 230 16.58 20.82 -12.64
CA LEU A 230 17.04 22.20 -12.80
C LEU A 230 18.49 22.25 -13.35
N LYS A 231 19.38 21.32 -12.97
CA LYS A 231 20.72 21.18 -13.58
C LYS A 231 20.64 20.86 -15.06
N ILE A 232 19.79 19.93 -15.48
CA ILE A 232 19.58 19.60 -16.90
C ILE A 232 19.07 20.83 -17.67
N ALA A 233 18.18 21.61 -17.06
CA ALA A 233 17.66 22.84 -17.67
C ALA A 233 18.62 24.05 -17.60
N GLY A 234 19.81 23.92 -16.98
CA GLY A 234 20.76 25.01 -16.78
C GLY A 234 20.26 26.10 -15.80
N LYS A 235 19.34 25.73 -14.87
CA LYS A 235 18.67 26.66 -13.96
C LYS A 235 19.01 26.39 -12.49
N TRP A 236 20.02 25.60 -12.21
CA TRP A 236 20.48 25.33 -10.83
C TRP A 236 21.46 26.39 -10.38
N SER A 237 20.95 27.51 -9.91
CA SER A 237 21.71 28.69 -9.46
C SER A 237 21.28 29.07 -8.04
N ARG A 238 22.19 29.70 -7.28
CA ARG A 238 21.90 30.15 -5.91
C ARG A 238 21.09 31.44 -5.89
N SER A 239 20.42 31.69 -4.79
CA SER A 239 19.72 32.95 -4.53
C SER A 239 20.68 34.14 -4.72
N GLY A 240 20.24 35.13 -5.49
CA GLY A 240 21.04 36.27 -5.91
C GLY A 240 21.89 36.07 -7.16
N GLU A 241 22.00 34.86 -7.70
CA GLU A 241 22.68 34.59 -8.97
C GLU A 241 21.72 34.67 -10.16
N PRO A 242 22.18 35.04 -11.36
CA PRO A 242 21.36 35.03 -12.56
C PRO A 242 20.83 33.62 -12.86
N GLY A 243 19.54 33.52 -13.20
CA GLY A 243 18.90 32.26 -13.54
C GLY A 243 18.40 31.43 -12.33
N HIS A 244 18.51 31.98 -11.11
CA HIS A 244 17.93 31.36 -9.94
C HIS A 244 16.42 31.16 -10.09
N VAL A 245 15.92 29.94 -9.77
CA VAL A 245 14.51 29.60 -9.71
C VAL A 245 14.06 29.74 -8.25
N LEU A 246 13.19 30.69 -7.97
CA LEU A 246 12.66 30.86 -6.61
C LEU A 246 11.96 29.56 -6.18
N THR A 247 12.49 28.92 -5.14
CA THR A 247 12.05 27.58 -4.75
C THR A 247 11.57 27.54 -3.30
N ALA A 248 10.34 27.01 -3.12
CA ALA A 248 9.79 26.65 -1.83
C ALA A 248 9.51 25.16 -1.77
N SER A 249 9.68 24.58 -0.58
CA SER A 249 9.38 23.16 -0.34
C SER A 249 8.61 22.96 0.98
N PHE A 250 8.41 21.72 1.39
CA PHE A 250 7.59 21.39 2.55
C PHE A 250 8.09 20.09 3.20
N ASP A 251 8.15 20.03 4.50
CA ASP A 251 8.30 18.96 5.49
C ASP A 251 9.39 19.31 6.54
N GLY A 252 10.48 19.99 6.22
CA GLY A 252 11.59 20.31 7.12
C GLY A 252 12.66 19.22 7.20
N ASP A 253 12.90 18.48 6.10
CA ASP A 253 13.85 17.36 6.06
C ASP A 253 15.32 17.82 5.93
N ALA A 254 16.25 16.85 5.97
CA ALA A 254 17.69 17.10 5.87
C ALA A 254 18.10 17.66 4.51
N ASN A 255 17.38 17.33 3.43
CA ASN A 255 17.67 17.86 2.10
C ASN A 255 17.25 19.32 2.00
N ALA A 256 16.03 19.66 2.47
CA ALA A 256 15.57 21.04 2.49
C ALA A 256 16.48 21.91 3.34
N TYR A 257 16.91 21.44 4.52
CA TYR A 257 17.89 22.16 5.33
C TYR A 257 19.19 22.43 4.56
N ALA A 258 19.73 21.42 3.85
CA ALA A 258 20.94 21.57 3.05
C ALA A 258 20.75 22.61 1.91
N GLN A 259 19.64 22.50 1.17
CA GLN A 259 19.35 23.40 0.06
C GLN A 259 19.12 24.85 0.50
N LEU A 260 18.45 25.06 1.65
CA LEU A 260 18.32 26.38 2.25
C LEU A 260 19.67 26.96 2.70
N ALA A 261 20.51 26.13 3.36
CA ALA A 261 21.83 26.54 3.84
C ALA A 261 22.78 26.91 2.67
N ASP A 262 22.69 26.18 1.57
CA ASP A 262 23.49 26.39 0.37
C ASP A 262 22.92 27.49 -0.56
N GLY A 263 21.72 27.97 -0.29
CA GLY A 263 21.07 29.06 -1.02
C GLY A 263 20.36 28.64 -2.32
N TYR A 264 20.06 27.38 -2.51
CA TYR A 264 19.29 26.89 -3.67
C TYR A 264 17.78 26.94 -3.45
N PHE A 265 17.32 26.82 -2.18
CA PHE A 265 15.93 27.03 -1.81
C PHE A 265 15.80 28.35 -1.03
N ASP A 266 14.64 28.99 -1.12
CA ASP A 266 14.38 30.30 -0.50
C ASP A 266 13.58 30.16 0.80
N CYS A 267 12.65 29.20 0.87
CA CYS A 267 11.88 28.92 2.06
C CYS A 267 11.38 27.47 2.11
N ASP A 268 11.02 27.03 3.31
CA ASP A 268 10.50 25.70 3.56
C ASP A 268 9.38 25.75 4.62
N GLY A 269 8.30 25.02 4.35
CA GLY A 269 7.21 24.79 5.31
C GLY A 269 7.53 23.60 6.18
N VAL A 270 7.67 23.82 7.48
CA VAL A 270 8.10 22.76 8.40
C VAL A 270 6.93 22.25 9.22
N GLN A 271 6.66 20.95 9.14
CA GLN A 271 5.87 20.22 10.13
C GLN A 271 6.79 19.70 11.25
N ASN A 272 6.36 19.89 12.51
CA ASN A 272 7.21 19.53 13.64
C ASN A 272 7.05 18.07 14.03
N LEU A 273 7.82 17.20 13.36
CA LEU A 273 7.76 15.74 13.52
C LEU A 273 7.94 15.30 14.98
N ASN A 274 8.84 15.94 15.74
CA ASN A 274 9.05 15.63 17.16
C ASN A 274 7.80 15.92 18.00
N TYR A 275 7.14 17.05 17.72
CA TYR A 275 5.90 17.43 18.39
C TYR A 275 4.75 16.50 18.03
N GLU A 276 4.58 16.17 16.74
CA GLU A 276 3.55 15.24 16.30
C GLU A 276 3.69 13.85 16.93
N VAL A 277 4.91 13.32 17.01
CA VAL A 277 5.19 12.04 17.68
C VAL A 277 4.83 12.11 19.17
N THR A 278 5.32 13.11 19.89
CA THR A 278 5.02 13.28 21.32
C THR A 278 3.51 13.40 21.55
N LEU A 279 2.83 14.23 20.75
CA LEU A 279 1.39 14.47 20.85
C LEU A 279 0.58 13.18 20.57
N SER A 280 1.05 12.32 19.65
CA SER A 280 0.41 11.03 19.35
C SER A 280 0.47 10.05 20.54
N PHE A 281 1.61 10.01 21.22
CA PHE A 281 1.80 9.17 22.41
C PHE A 281 1.04 9.71 23.62
N ASP A 282 1.01 11.02 23.82
CA ASP A 282 0.20 11.69 24.84
C ASP A 282 -1.30 11.43 24.61
N ALA A 283 -1.73 11.46 23.33
CA ALA A 283 -3.11 11.12 22.98
C ALA A 283 -3.47 9.68 23.39
N LEU A 284 -2.59 8.70 23.16
CA LEU A 284 -2.82 7.33 23.62
C LEU A 284 -2.94 7.24 25.15
N GLU A 285 -2.05 7.91 25.89
CA GLU A 285 -2.13 7.94 27.37
C GLU A 285 -3.44 8.53 27.90
N ARG A 286 -3.88 9.62 27.30
CA ARG A 286 -5.13 10.28 27.66
C ARG A 286 -6.35 9.42 27.30
N LEU A 287 -6.30 8.72 26.15
CA LEU A 287 -7.35 7.78 25.75
C LEU A 287 -7.43 6.57 26.67
N TRP A 288 -6.30 6.04 27.18
CA TRP A 288 -6.32 4.98 28.21
C TRP A 288 -6.93 5.45 29.53
N LYS A 289 -6.79 6.73 29.87
CA LYS A 289 -7.47 7.37 31.02
C LYS A 289 -8.95 7.67 30.73
N LYS A 290 -9.45 7.27 29.53
CA LYS A 290 -10.83 7.54 29.06
C LYS A 290 -11.16 9.03 28.95
N GLU A 291 -10.17 9.87 28.73
CA GLU A 291 -10.37 11.27 28.42
C GLU A 291 -10.99 11.43 27.02
N LYS A 292 -11.91 12.39 26.92
CA LYS A 292 -12.53 12.73 25.64
C LYS A 292 -11.66 13.74 24.91
N LEU A 293 -11.05 13.34 23.81
CA LEU A 293 -10.21 14.20 23.00
C LEU A 293 -10.96 14.75 21.78
N PRO A 294 -10.56 15.92 21.25
CA PRO A 294 -10.93 16.31 19.91
C PRO A 294 -10.53 15.22 18.90
N LYS A 295 -11.30 15.05 17.84
CA LYS A 295 -10.97 14.07 16.79
C LYS A 295 -9.67 14.41 16.04
N VAL A 296 -9.27 15.69 16.07
CA VAL A 296 -8.05 16.17 15.42
C VAL A 296 -7.26 17.03 16.40
N LEU A 297 -5.98 16.74 16.53
CA LEU A 297 -4.97 17.49 17.24
C LEU A 297 -4.01 18.06 16.19
N ILE A 298 -3.73 19.35 16.26
CA ILE A 298 -3.05 20.07 15.18
C ILE A 298 -1.64 20.48 15.60
N ASP A 299 -0.65 20.16 14.76
CA ASP A 299 0.65 20.80 14.73
C ASP A 299 0.52 22.10 13.89
N PRO A 300 0.74 23.29 14.47
CA PRO A 300 0.62 24.54 13.73
C PRO A 300 1.72 24.74 12.69
N GLY A 301 2.82 23.96 12.77
CA GLY A 301 4.00 24.10 11.93
C GLY A 301 4.66 25.48 11.96
N LEU A 302 5.59 25.70 11.08
CA LEU A 302 6.26 27.00 10.89
C LEU A 302 6.83 27.14 9.48
N VAL A 303 7.21 28.36 9.10
CA VAL A 303 7.94 28.64 7.86
C VAL A 303 9.37 29.02 8.19
N VAL A 304 10.33 28.36 7.57
CA VAL A 304 11.75 28.68 7.65
C VAL A 304 12.19 29.30 6.33
N MET A 305 12.76 30.47 6.39
CA MET A 305 13.35 31.16 5.23
C MET A 305 14.87 31.04 5.29
N GLN A 306 15.54 31.16 4.15
CA GLN A 306 17.01 31.25 4.11
C GLN A 306 17.54 32.32 5.10
N SER A 307 16.85 33.45 5.18
CA SER A 307 17.23 34.55 6.10
C SER A 307 17.06 34.24 7.59
N THR A 308 16.12 33.36 7.96
CA THR A 308 15.82 32.96 9.36
C THR A 308 16.38 31.59 9.73
N LEU A 309 16.99 30.87 8.77
CA LEU A 309 17.47 29.51 8.96
C LEU A 309 18.38 29.34 10.16
N ARG A 310 19.31 30.31 10.39
CA ARG A 310 20.25 30.23 11.51
C ARG A 310 19.57 30.19 12.87
N GLU A 311 18.46 30.90 13.04
CA GLU A 311 17.69 30.99 14.28
C GLU A 311 16.70 29.84 14.45
N GLN A 312 16.16 29.33 13.32
CA GLN A 312 15.06 28.33 13.32
C GLN A 312 15.49 26.89 13.02
N ARG A 313 16.77 26.66 12.67
CA ARG A 313 17.27 25.34 12.22
C ARG A 313 16.98 24.19 13.19
N GLU A 314 17.02 24.44 14.50
CA GLU A 314 16.75 23.41 15.53
C GLU A 314 15.28 22.96 15.52
N GLN A 315 14.40 23.72 14.86
CA GLN A 315 12.97 23.38 14.71
C GLN A 315 12.72 22.53 13.47
N MET A 316 13.68 22.46 12.53
CA MET A 316 13.66 21.52 11.40
C MET A 316 14.14 20.15 11.88
N TRP A 317 13.27 19.14 11.84
CA TRP A 317 13.64 17.79 12.29
C TRP A 317 14.80 17.20 11.49
N GLY A 318 14.95 17.60 10.23
CA GLY A 318 16.04 17.16 9.36
C GLY A 318 17.41 17.74 9.73
N TYR A 319 17.47 18.84 10.49
CA TYR A 319 18.75 19.44 10.90
C TYR A 319 19.60 18.51 11.77
N SER A 320 18.99 17.79 12.72
CA SER A 320 19.70 16.84 13.58
C SER A 320 20.31 15.69 12.77
N ILE A 321 19.59 15.19 11.77
CA ILE A 321 20.04 14.15 10.85
C ILE A 321 21.18 14.68 9.97
N TRP A 322 21.00 15.88 9.41
CA TRP A 322 22.04 16.52 8.61
C TRP A 322 23.33 16.74 9.42
N LYS A 323 23.21 17.24 10.64
CA LYS A 323 24.34 17.48 11.57
C LYS A 323 25.09 16.19 11.86
N THR A 324 24.38 15.10 12.15
CA THR A 324 24.98 13.79 12.43
C THR A 324 25.72 13.26 11.21
N ASN A 325 25.12 13.31 10.03
CA ASN A 325 25.71 12.85 8.78
C ASN A 325 26.94 13.68 8.36
N ASN A 326 27.01 14.93 8.77
CA ASN A 326 28.12 15.85 8.48
C ASN A 326 29.05 16.11 9.68
N ALA A 327 28.90 15.39 10.80
CA ALA A 327 29.67 15.62 12.02
C ALA A 327 31.19 15.59 11.79
N THR A 328 31.68 14.65 10.98
CA THR A 328 33.12 14.55 10.63
C THR A 328 33.59 15.74 9.80
N ARG A 329 32.77 16.26 8.89
CA ARG A 329 33.07 17.43 8.07
C ARG A 329 33.08 18.72 8.90
N LEU A 330 32.11 18.86 9.81
CA LEU A 330 32.00 20.01 10.72
C LEU A 330 33.18 20.07 11.70
N ALA A 331 33.68 18.93 12.16
CA ALA A 331 34.85 18.84 13.05
C ALA A 331 36.16 19.27 12.36
N VAL A 332 36.24 19.15 11.04
CA VAL A 332 37.45 19.49 10.24
C VAL A 332 37.36 20.90 9.62
N GLY A 333 36.22 21.59 9.78
CA GLY A 333 36.02 22.97 9.24
C GLY A 333 35.93 23.04 7.71
N VAL A 334 35.62 21.93 7.05
CA VAL A 334 35.43 21.89 5.59
C VAL A 334 34.02 22.33 5.24
N PRO A 335 33.82 23.29 4.32
CA PRO A 335 32.48 23.64 3.82
C PRO A 335 31.76 22.42 3.24
N ALA A 336 30.47 22.33 3.43
CA ALA A 336 29.66 21.26 2.87
C ALA A 336 29.74 21.29 1.33
N ASP A 337 30.28 20.23 0.72
CA ASP A 337 30.23 20.02 -0.72
C ASP A 337 29.01 19.14 -1.02
N PRO A 338 27.95 19.66 -1.67
CA PRO A 338 26.69 18.94 -1.88
C PRO A 338 26.80 17.74 -2.86
N GLY A 339 27.91 17.63 -3.61
CA GLY A 339 28.03 16.66 -4.70
C GLY A 339 28.26 15.19 -4.31
N ASN A 340 28.52 14.85 -3.04
CA ASN A 340 28.98 13.51 -2.65
C ASN A 340 28.18 12.79 -1.54
N ALA A 341 27.05 13.34 -1.09
CA ALA A 341 26.29 12.79 0.03
C ALA A 341 25.44 11.57 -0.31
N THR A 342 25.17 11.30 -1.60
CA THR A 342 24.26 10.23 -2.03
C THR A 342 24.92 8.87 -2.27
N ALA A 343 26.26 8.78 -2.33
CA ALA A 343 26.93 7.51 -2.64
C ALA A 343 27.48 6.72 -1.42
N SER A 344 27.48 7.31 -0.21
CA SER A 344 28.21 6.72 0.94
C SER A 344 27.34 6.02 1.98
N THR A 345 26.04 6.23 2.01
CA THR A 345 25.16 5.61 3.03
C THR A 345 24.59 4.26 2.64
N ALA A 346 24.56 3.91 1.35
CA ALA A 346 24.16 2.57 0.90
C ALA A 346 25.24 1.47 1.08
N ALA A 347 26.48 1.83 1.37
CA ALA A 347 27.59 0.89 1.34
C ALA A 347 28.12 0.43 2.73
N ARG A 348 27.58 0.88 3.84
CA ARG A 348 28.11 0.57 5.20
C ARG A 348 27.19 -0.13 6.18
N SER A 349 26.09 -0.69 5.74
CA SER A 349 25.28 -1.62 6.53
C SER A 349 25.30 -3.04 5.95
N ALA A 350 26.41 -3.46 5.37
CA ALA A 350 26.69 -4.87 5.20
C ALA A 350 27.17 -5.41 6.57
N ALA A 351 26.21 -5.77 7.41
CA ALA A 351 26.48 -6.58 8.58
C ALA A 351 27.16 -7.86 8.11
N THR A 352 28.40 -8.06 8.52
CA THR A 352 29.11 -9.33 8.39
C THR A 352 28.30 -10.41 9.08
N PHE A 353 27.61 -11.23 8.28
CA PHE A 353 27.01 -12.46 8.79
C PHE A 353 28.11 -13.39 9.21
N PRO A 354 28.11 -13.95 10.44
CA PRO A 354 29.03 -15.01 10.81
C PRO A 354 28.77 -16.22 9.90
N ALA A 355 29.82 -16.82 9.39
CA ALA A 355 29.76 -18.03 8.58
C ALA A 355 28.97 -19.12 9.31
N ALA A 356 27.70 -19.30 8.86
CA ALA A 356 26.84 -20.35 9.39
C ALA A 356 27.38 -21.70 8.94
N SER A 357 27.75 -22.53 9.93
CA SER A 357 27.99 -23.97 9.78
C SER A 357 26.84 -24.60 8.98
N SER A 358 27.18 -25.53 8.11
CA SER A 358 26.36 -26.22 7.11
C SER A 358 25.20 -27.05 7.69
N ILE A 359 24.19 -26.36 8.24
CA ILE A 359 22.87 -26.92 8.43
C ILE A 359 22.16 -26.70 7.06
N SER A 360 21.78 -27.80 6.43
CA SER A 360 21.24 -27.76 5.07
C SER A 360 20.14 -26.74 4.96
N LEU A 361 20.19 -25.86 3.95
CA LEU A 361 19.18 -24.83 3.66
C LEU A 361 17.75 -25.40 3.63
N GLN A 362 17.62 -26.70 3.31
CA GLN A 362 16.38 -27.47 3.32
C GLN A 362 15.85 -27.72 4.75
N ALA A 363 16.71 -28.05 5.71
CA ALA A 363 16.30 -28.26 7.10
C ALA A 363 15.87 -26.95 7.76
N THR A 364 16.55 -25.85 7.47
CA THR A 364 16.19 -24.51 7.97
C THR A 364 14.86 -24.03 7.38
N GLY A 365 14.64 -24.22 6.08
CA GLY A 365 13.37 -23.89 5.42
C GLY A 365 12.20 -24.74 5.95
N LEU A 366 12.40 -26.03 6.18
CA LEU A 366 11.39 -26.93 6.75
C LEU A 366 11.11 -26.61 8.23
N LEU A 367 12.14 -26.24 8.99
CA LEU A 367 11.99 -25.83 10.39
C LEU A 367 11.25 -24.50 10.53
N ILE A 368 11.56 -23.52 9.70
CA ILE A 368 10.83 -22.25 9.62
C ILE A 368 9.37 -22.51 9.24
N ALA A 369 9.10 -23.32 8.21
CA ALA A 369 7.76 -23.68 7.80
C ALA A 369 6.99 -24.42 8.91
N LEU A 370 7.64 -25.30 9.65
CA LEU A 370 7.04 -26.04 10.76
C LEU A 370 6.74 -25.13 11.96
N ILE A 371 7.70 -24.30 12.37
CA ILE A 371 7.53 -23.33 13.46
C ILE A 371 6.43 -22.32 13.12
N THR A 372 6.40 -21.82 11.88
CA THR A 372 5.38 -20.90 11.40
C THR A 372 4.01 -21.55 11.32
N PHE A 373 3.93 -22.80 10.87
CA PHE A 373 2.68 -23.57 10.84
C PHE A 373 2.12 -23.83 12.24
N VAL A 374 2.96 -24.23 13.19
CA VAL A 374 2.57 -24.46 14.59
C VAL A 374 2.10 -23.15 15.25
N HIS A 375 2.79 -22.03 14.98
CA HIS A 375 2.39 -20.72 15.53
C HIS A 375 1.11 -20.17 14.91
N ALA A 376 0.89 -20.38 13.61
CA ALA A 376 -0.32 -19.95 12.91
C ALA A 376 -1.58 -20.72 13.36
N ILE A 377 -1.43 -21.96 13.82
CA ILE A 377 -2.55 -22.81 14.30
C ILE A 377 -2.79 -22.63 15.81
N SER A 378 -1.93 -21.89 16.52
CA SER A 378 -1.97 -21.78 17.99
C SER A 378 -3.23 -21.09 18.54
N SER A 379 -4.03 -20.36 17.71
CA SER A 379 -5.31 -19.80 18.11
C SER A 379 -6.38 -19.94 17.03
N ILE A 380 -7.63 -20.20 17.44
CA ILE A 380 -8.80 -20.25 16.55
C ILE A 380 -8.98 -18.91 15.80
N ALA A 381 -8.63 -17.80 16.45
CA ALA A 381 -8.72 -16.47 15.87
C ALA A 381 -7.72 -16.31 14.69
N THR A 382 -6.48 -16.76 14.85
CA THR A 382 -5.47 -16.70 13.78
C THR A 382 -5.86 -17.59 12.60
N LEU A 383 -6.43 -18.78 12.87
CA LEU A 383 -6.91 -19.67 11.81
C LEU A 383 -8.08 -19.02 11.02
N LYS A 384 -8.99 -18.36 11.70
CA LYS A 384 -10.09 -17.61 11.08
C LYS A 384 -9.57 -16.50 10.15
N ASP A 385 -8.55 -15.77 10.57
CA ASP A 385 -7.93 -14.70 9.77
C ASP A 385 -7.24 -15.24 8.53
N VAL A 386 -6.45 -16.30 8.68
CA VAL A 386 -5.81 -16.97 7.53
C VAL A 386 -6.87 -17.43 6.53
N LEU A 387 -7.97 -18.02 7.01
CA LEU A 387 -9.06 -18.47 6.16
C LEU A 387 -9.74 -17.29 5.43
N LEU A 388 -10.02 -16.21 6.14
CA LEU A 388 -10.63 -15.02 5.54
C LEU A 388 -9.71 -14.34 4.52
N ALA A 389 -8.39 -14.30 4.78
CA ALA A 389 -7.40 -13.78 3.84
C ALA A 389 -7.26 -14.67 2.61
N ALA A 390 -7.35 -16.00 2.79
CA ALA A 390 -7.22 -16.96 1.71
C ALA A 390 -8.40 -16.95 0.73
N CYS A 391 -9.60 -16.51 1.16
CA CYS A 391 -10.82 -16.62 0.33
C CYS A 391 -10.73 -15.86 -1.01
N PRO A 392 -10.47 -14.55 -1.05
CA PRO A 392 -10.39 -13.84 -2.33
C PRO A 392 -9.20 -14.32 -3.17
N LEU A 393 -8.05 -14.62 -2.52
CA LEU A 393 -6.88 -15.16 -3.21
C LEU A 393 -7.19 -16.53 -3.86
N ALA A 394 -7.93 -17.39 -3.17
CA ALA A 394 -8.36 -18.67 -3.72
C ALA A 394 -9.23 -18.51 -4.98
N ILE A 395 -10.16 -17.56 -4.97
CA ILE A 395 -11.00 -17.26 -6.14
C ILE A 395 -10.14 -16.81 -7.33
N LEU A 396 -9.18 -15.91 -7.11
CA LEU A 396 -8.24 -15.45 -8.14
C LEU A 396 -7.38 -16.59 -8.67
N VAL A 397 -6.86 -17.44 -7.77
CA VAL A 397 -6.02 -18.59 -8.13
C VAL A 397 -6.82 -19.65 -8.92
N VAL A 398 -8.11 -19.82 -8.63
CA VAL A 398 -9.00 -20.67 -9.43
C VAL A 398 -9.09 -20.15 -10.87
N GLY A 399 -9.37 -18.85 -11.06
CA GLY A 399 -9.42 -18.24 -12.39
C GLY A 399 -8.09 -18.38 -13.14
N GLN A 400 -6.98 -18.06 -12.48
CA GLN A 400 -5.64 -18.20 -13.04
C GLN A 400 -5.30 -19.66 -13.38
N THR A 401 -5.74 -20.63 -12.56
CA THR A 401 -5.54 -22.05 -12.82
C THR A 401 -6.21 -22.50 -14.14
N LEU A 402 -7.42 -22.04 -14.43
CA LEU A 402 -8.11 -22.36 -15.68
C LEU A 402 -7.30 -21.88 -16.89
N VAL A 403 -6.76 -20.68 -16.84
CA VAL A 403 -5.93 -20.11 -17.90
C VAL A 403 -4.57 -20.81 -17.99
N MET A 404 -3.94 -21.11 -16.85
CA MET A 404 -2.65 -21.83 -16.84
C MET A 404 -2.78 -23.26 -17.35
N LEU A 405 -3.87 -23.95 -17.10
CA LEU A 405 -4.11 -25.30 -17.60
C LEU A 405 -4.17 -25.38 -19.12
N VAL A 406 -4.65 -24.36 -19.83
CA VAL A 406 -4.58 -24.26 -21.30
C VAL A 406 -3.23 -23.76 -21.83
N GLY A 407 -2.23 -23.56 -20.93
CA GLY A 407 -0.87 -23.13 -21.27
C GLY A 407 -0.74 -21.63 -21.51
N GLN A 408 -1.62 -20.81 -20.93
CA GLN A 408 -1.63 -19.36 -21.04
C GLN A 408 -1.45 -18.71 -19.64
N ILE A 409 -1.21 -17.40 -19.59
CA ILE A 409 -1.12 -16.63 -18.33
C ILE A 409 -2.00 -15.39 -18.48
N ASP A 410 -2.79 -15.09 -17.45
CA ASP A 410 -3.61 -13.88 -17.38
C ASP A 410 -3.03 -12.90 -16.36
N LEU A 411 -2.44 -11.80 -16.84
CA LEU A 411 -1.92 -10.71 -16.00
C LEU A 411 -2.97 -9.63 -15.75
N SER A 412 -4.08 -9.62 -16.49
CA SER A 412 -5.11 -8.58 -16.46
C SER A 412 -6.03 -8.65 -15.23
N ILE A 413 -5.91 -9.69 -14.41
CA ILE A 413 -6.74 -9.88 -13.22
C ILE A 413 -6.70 -8.65 -12.30
N THR A 414 -5.56 -7.97 -12.19
CA THR A 414 -5.38 -6.74 -11.39
C THR A 414 -6.16 -5.56 -11.98
N ALA A 415 -6.20 -5.45 -13.33
CA ALA A 415 -7.00 -4.43 -14.01
C ALA A 415 -8.50 -4.66 -13.81
N VAL A 416 -8.96 -5.92 -13.87
CA VAL A 416 -10.35 -6.28 -13.58
C VAL A 416 -10.70 -5.90 -12.15
N MET A 417 -9.81 -6.18 -11.19
CA MET A 417 -10.03 -5.82 -9.79
C MET A 417 -10.13 -4.30 -9.59
N ALA A 418 -9.21 -3.53 -10.16
CA ALA A 418 -9.15 -2.09 -10.04
C ALA A 418 -10.37 -1.40 -10.71
N LEU A 419 -10.62 -1.71 -11.99
CA LEU A 419 -11.78 -1.16 -12.72
C LEU A 419 -13.10 -1.63 -12.11
N GLY A 420 -13.20 -2.91 -11.75
CA GLY A 420 -14.39 -3.47 -11.13
C GLY A 420 -14.71 -2.80 -9.80
N SER A 421 -13.69 -2.56 -8.96
CA SER A 421 -13.83 -1.89 -7.67
C SER A 421 -14.37 -0.47 -7.83
N ILE A 422 -13.68 0.35 -8.64
CA ILE A 422 -14.02 1.78 -8.75
C ILE A 422 -15.35 1.99 -9.50
N ALA A 423 -15.61 1.24 -10.58
CA ALA A 423 -16.83 1.38 -11.36
C ALA A 423 -18.05 0.89 -10.57
N SER A 424 -17.95 -0.24 -9.86
CA SER A 424 -19.05 -0.73 -9.02
C SER A 424 -19.37 0.23 -7.88
N ALA A 425 -18.33 0.79 -7.23
CA ALA A 425 -18.50 1.80 -6.18
C ALA A 425 -19.18 3.07 -6.73
N SER A 426 -18.73 3.55 -7.89
CA SER A 426 -19.34 4.73 -8.55
C SER A 426 -20.81 4.50 -8.88
N VAL A 427 -21.17 3.33 -9.42
CA VAL A 427 -22.58 3.00 -9.71
C VAL A 427 -23.41 2.96 -8.43
N MET A 428 -22.91 2.35 -7.37
CA MET A 428 -23.62 2.24 -6.09
C MET A 428 -23.85 3.58 -5.41
N THR A 429 -22.88 4.51 -5.48
CA THR A 429 -22.96 5.80 -4.79
C THR A 429 -23.67 6.88 -5.59
N ARG A 430 -23.57 6.84 -6.93
CA ARG A 430 -24.17 7.87 -7.80
C ARG A 430 -25.69 7.85 -7.81
N TYR A 431 -26.30 6.66 -7.64
CA TYR A 431 -27.75 6.47 -7.73
C TYR A 431 -28.40 6.17 -6.37
N ALA A 432 -27.63 6.26 -5.28
CA ALA A 432 -28.15 6.04 -3.94
C ALA A 432 -28.52 7.37 -3.29
N ASP A 433 -29.77 7.77 -3.34
CA ASP A 433 -30.33 8.86 -2.53
C ASP A 433 -30.48 8.46 -1.06
N GLY A 434 -29.55 7.67 -0.54
CA GLY A 434 -29.61 7.25 0.84
C GLY A 434 -29.23 5.79 1.05
N TYR A 435 -28.78 5.53 2.20
CA TYR A 435 -28.26 4.26 2.69
C TYR A 435 -29.24 3.09 2.48
N GLY A 436 -28.85 2.16 1.60
CA GLY A 436 -29.33 0.78 1.75
C GLY A 436 -30.34 0.25 0.74
N GLU A 437 -30.47 0.82 -0.45
CA GLU A 437 -31.29 0.21 -1.50
C GLU A 437 -30.66 -1.07 -2.06
N PRO A 438 -31.30 -2.24 -1.94
CA PRO A 438 -30.79 -3.50 -2.49
C PRO A 438 -30.52 -3.47 -4.01
N THR A 439 -31.28 -2.64 -4.72
CA THR A 439 -31.18 -2.45 -6.18
C THR A 439 -29.87 -1.82 -6.62
N THR A 440 -29.35 -0.83 -5.87
CA THR A 440 -28.05 -0.20 -6.17
C THR A 440 -26.88 -1.13 -5.90
N THR A 441 -26.95 -1.93 -4.83
CA THR A 441 -25.97 -2.98 -4.53
C THR A 441 -25.90 -4.00 -5.67
N LEU A 442 -27.06 -4.48 -6.14
CA LEU A 442 -27.12 -5.44 -7.23
C LEU A 442 -26.56 -4.86 -8.54
N SER A 443 -26.89 -3.60 -8.87
CA SER A 443 -26.36 -2.93 -10.06
C SER A 443 -24.86 -2.78 -10.03
N GLY A 444 -24.27 -2.43 -8.88
CA GLY A 444 -22.82 -2.39 -8.69
C GLY A 444 -22.15 -3.75 -8.87
N ILE A 445 -22.73 -4.81 -8.28
CA ILE A 445 -22.24 -6.18 -8.46
C ILE A 445 -22.28 -6.59 -9.94
N LEU A 446 -23.40 -6.36 -10.62
CA LEU A 446 -23.54 -6.68 -12.04
C LEU A 446 -22.57 -5.87 -12.90
N CYS A 447 -22.33 -4.60 -12.60
CA CYS A 447 -21.33 -3.78 -13.27
C CYS A 447 -19.93 -4.39 -13.14
N CYS A 448 -19.52 -4.78 -11.93
CA CYS A 448 -18.23 -5.42 -11.69
C CYS A 448 -18.09 -6.74 -12.49
N PHE A 449 -19.10 -7.61 -12.45
CA PHE A 449 -19.11 -8.85 -13.24
C PHE A 449 -19.06 -8.59 -14.74
N LEU A 450 -19.78 -7.60 -15.24
CA LEU A 450 -19.77 -7.24 -16.67
C LEU A 450 -18.37 -6.82 -17.11
N ILE A 451 -17.67 -6.00 -16.32
CA ILE A 451 -16.28 -5.59 -16.59
C ILE A 451 -15.37 -6.82 -16.66
N GLY A 452 -15.45 -7.71 -15.66
CA GLY A 452 -14.62 -8.92 -15.64
C GLY A 452 -14.89 -9.85 -16.83
N LEU A 453 -16.15 -10.08 -17.17
CA LEU A 453 -16.54 -10.90 -18.31
C LEU A 453 -16.08 -10.29 -19.64
N LEU A 454 -16.24 -8.98 -19.84
CA LEU A 454 -15.81 -8.28 -21.05
C LEU A 454 -14.30 -8.31 -21.23
N ILE A 455 -13.53 -8.04 -20.18
CA ILE A 455 -12.07 -8.08 -20.23
C ILE A 455 -11.59 -9.53 -20.46
N GLY A 456 -12.15 -10.50 -19.75
CA GLY A 456 -11.81 -11.91 -19.95
C GLY A 456 -12.16 -12.40 -21.36
N LEU A 457 -13.33 -12.03 -21.89
CA LEU A 457 -13.74 -12.33 -23.26
C LEU A 457 -12.79 -11.70 -24.29
N PHE A 458 -12.44 -10.42 -24.11
CA PHE A 458 -11.50 -9.69 -24.95
C PHE A 458 -10.14 -10.39 -25.00
N ASN A 459 -9.56 -10.72 -23.84
CA ASN A 459 -8.29 -11.45 -23.74
C ASN A 459 -8.36 -12.81 -24.42
N GLY A 460 -9.45 -13.54 -24.17
CA GLY A 460 -9.68 -14.84 -24.77
C GLY A 460 -9.78 -14.78 -26.29
N VAL A 461 -10.50 -13.80 -26.83
CA VAL A 461 -10.64 -13.58 -28.30
C VAL A 461 -9.30 -13.19 -28.93
N CYS A 462 -8.58 -12.24 -28.33
CA CYS A 462 -7.27 -11.81 -28.81
C CYS A 462 -6.26 -12.96 -28.83
N ASN A 463 -6.26 -13.79 -27.79
CA ASN A 463 -5.34 -14.92 -27.72
C ASN A 463 -5.76 -16.09 -28.65
N ALA A 464 -7.02 -16.49 -28.61
CA ALA A 464 -7.47 -17.70 -29.31
C ALA A 464 -7.71 -17.47 -30.82
N ILE A 465 -8.31 -16.33 -31.19
CA ILE A 465 -8.67 -16.03 -32.59
C ILE A 465 -7.56 -15.26 -33.30
N LEU A 466 -7.10 -14.14 -32.70
CA LEU A 466 -6.04 -13.33 -33.28
C LEU A 466 -4.64 -13.91 -33.06
N ARG A 467 -4.53 -14.95 -32.22
CA ARG A 467 -3.28 -15.69 -31.91
C ARG A 467 -2.16 -14.79 -31.35
N ILE A 468 -2.53 -13.69 -30.68
CA ILE A 468 -1.58 -12.84 -30.00
C ILE A 468 -1.14 -13.55 -28.71
N PRO A 469 0.16 -13.59 -28.37
CA PRO A 469 0.61 -14.19 -27.11
C PRO A 469 -0.13 -13.60 -25.90
N SER A 470 -0.63 -14.48 -25.02
CA SER A 470 -1.46 -14.05 -23.87
C SER A 470 -0.75 -13.03 -22.97
N PHE A 471 0.56 -13.23 -22.76
CA PHE A 471 1.38 -12.30 -21.97
C PHE A 471 1.28 -10.86 -22.50
N ILE A 472 1.39 -10.66 -23.84
CA ILE A 472 1.32 -9.32 -24.43
C ILE A 472 -0.08 -8.71 -24.26
N VAL A 473 -1.13 -9.47 -24.58
CA VAL A 473 -2.51 -9.01 -24.49
C VAL A 473 -2.84 -8.63 -23.03
N THR A 474 -2.61 -9.55 -22.09
CA THR A 474 -3.02 -9.37 -20.71
C THR A 474 -2.18 -8.32 -19.99
N LEU A 475 -0.88 -8.16 -20.34
CA LEU A 475 -0.03 -7.07 -19.84
C LEU A 475 -0.52 -5.70 -20.36
N SER A 476 -0.87 -5.61 -21.63
CA SER A 476 -1.42 -4.38 -22.21
C SER A 476 -2.75 -4.00 -21.56
N VAL A 477 -3.64 -4.98 -21.35
CA VAL A 477 -4.91 -4.77 -20.65
C VAL A 477 -4.69 -4.41 -19.19
N MET A 478 -3.70 -5.00 -18.51
CA MET A 478 -3.32 -4.64 -17.14
C MET A 478 -2.92 -3.17 -17.05
N THR A 479 -2.05 -2.72 -17.95
CA THR A 479 -1.56 -1.33 -17.95
C THR A 479 -2.68 -0.35 -18.32
N PHE A 480 -3.42 -0.63 -19.40
CA PHE A 480 -4.54 0.20 -19.84
C PHE A 480 -5.64 0.27 -18.77
N GLY A 481 -6.07 -0.87 -18.24
CA GLY A 481 -7.14 -0.95 -17.26
C GLY A 481 -6.77 -0.31 -15.93
N GLY A 482 -5.52 -0.46 -15.48
CA GLY A 482 -5.02 0.24 -14.30
C GLY A 482 -5.03 1.75 -14.49
N GLY A 483 -4.53 2.25 -15.63
CA GLY A 483 -4.59 3.67 -15.97
C GLY A 483 -6.02 4.20 -16.10
N ALA A 484 -6.91 3.45 -16.74
CA ALA A 484 -8.32 3.80 -16.87
C ALA A 484 -9.04 3.85 -15.52
N ALA A 485 -8.72 2.95 -14.58
CA ALA A 485 -9.27 2.96 -13.23
C ALA A 485 -8.89 4.24 -12.46
N VAL A 486 -7.61 4.63 -12.51
CA VAL A 486 -7.13 5.85 -11.87
C VAL A 486 -7.74 7.09 -12.53
N TRP A 487 -7.75 7.14 -13.86
CA TRP A 487 -8.36 8.25 -14.59
C TRP A 487 -9.86 8.41 -14.28
N TYR A 488 -10.61 7.32 -14.28
CA TYR A 488 -12.04 7.36 -13.96
C TYR A 488 -12.28 7.80 -12.51
N ALA A 489 -11.47 7.30 -11.57
CA ALA A 489 -11.55 7.67 -10.17
C ALA A 489 -11.28 9.18 -9.98
N SER A 490 -10.23 9.72 -10.59
CA SER A 490 -9.88 11.15 -10.50
C SER A 490 -10.92 12.06 -11.15
N ALA A 491 -11.66 11.56 -12.14
CA ALA A 491 -12.76 12.30 -12.78
C ALA A 491 -14.08 12.26 -11.99
N THR A 492 -14.23 11.34 -11.04
CA THR A 492 -15.49 11.10 -10.31
C THR A 492 -15.41 11.36 -8.81
N SER A 493 -14.22 11.53 -8.25
CA SER A 493 -14.02 11.75 -6.81
C SER A 493 -12.81 12.64 -6.55
N ASP A 494 -12.95 13.54 -5.57
CA ASP A 494 -11.88 14.48 -5.18
C ASP A 494 -10.64 13.77 -4.57
N THR A 495 -10.81 12.58 -4.00
CA THR A 495 -9.77 11.80 -3.32
C THR A 495 -9.35 10.54 -4.09
N VAL A 496 -9.76 10.41 -5.35
CA VAL A 496 -9.46 9.24 -6.21
C VAL A 496 -9.95 7.89 -5.64
N SER A 497 -10.68 7.90 -4.53
CA SER A 497 -11.36 6.73 -3.95
C SER A 497 -12.86 7.01 -3.74
N ILE A 498 -13.70 5.99 -3.80
CA ILE A 498 -15.16 6.13 -3.66
C ILE A 498 -15.62 5.34 -2.44
N GLY A 499 -15.87 6.07 -1.34
CA GLY A 499 -16.41 5.52 -0.08
C GLY A 499 -17.94 5.56 -0.01
N ASN A 500 -18.49 5.39 1.20
CA ASN A 500 -19.92 5.44 1.50
C ASN A 500 -20.77 4.41 0.73
N LEU A 501 -20.22 3.19 0.61
CA LEU A 501 -20.93 2.09 -0.06
C LEU A 501 -22.17 1.65 0.74
N PRO A 502 -23.24 1.17 0.07
CA PRO A 502 -24.48 0.72 0.72
C PRO A 502 -24.23 -0.34 1.80
N ALA A 503 -25.02 -0.30 2.89
CA ALA A 503 -24.90 -1.27 3.97
C ALA A 503 -25.05 -2.72 3.49
N ALA A 504 -25.99 -2.99 2.56
CA ALA A 504 -26.17 -4.30 1.97
C ALA A 504 -24.93 -4.83 1.22
N PHE A 505 -24.14 -3.94 0.60
CA PHE A 505 -22.89 -4.32 -0.05
C PHE A 505 -21.81 -4.67 0.98
N ARG A 506 -21.74 -3.91 2.07
CA ARG A 506 -20.77 -4.16 3.17
C ARG A 506 -20.95 -5.52 3.83
N GLU A 507 -22.20 -6.01 3.90
CA GLU A 507 -22.51 -7.35 4.43
C GLU A 507 -21.87 -8.49 3.65
N ILE A 508 -21.52 -8.31 2.38
CA ILE A 508 -20.81 -9.32 1.58
C ILE A 508 -19.41 -9.59 2.16
N GLY A 509 -18.72 -8.56 2.65
CA GLY A 509 -17.36 -8.66 3.21
C GLY A 509 -17.31 -9.11 4.65
N TYR A 510 -18.29 -8.68 5.49
CA TYR A 510 -18.34 -8.91 6.93
C TYR A 510 -19.48 -9.78 7.41
N GLY A 511 -20.52 -9.93 6.59
CA GLY A 511 -21.72 -10.65 6.97
C GLY A 511 -21.45 -12.12 7.23
N SER A 512 -22.32 -12.71 8.02
CA SER A 512 -22.28 -14.14 8.31
C SER A 512 -23.66 -14.77 8.11
N LEU A 513 -23.67 -15.94 7.51
CA LEU A 513 -24.86 -16.77 7.37
C LEU A 513 -24.78 -17.89 8.42
N TYR A 514 -25.69 -17.91 9.37
CA TYR A 514 -25.67 -18.86 10.50
C TYR A 514 -24.33 -18.92 11.26
N GLY A 515 -23.66 -17.76 11.43
CA GLY A 515 -22.37 -17.66 12.13
C GLY A 515 -21.12 -18.00 11.29
N ILE A 516 -21.30 -18.43 10.04
CA ILE A 516 -20.21 -18.67 9.08
C ILE A 516 -20.04 -17.42 8.21
N PRO A 517 -18.85 -16.82 8.11
CA PRO A 517 -18.63 -15.67 7.22
C PRO A 517 -19.00 -15.98 5.76
N ILE A 518 -19.54 -14.99 5.05
CA ILE A 518 -20.01 -15.17 3.65
C ILE A 518 -18.84 -15.43 2.70
N ALA A 519 -17.70 -14.74 2.86
CA ALA A 519 -16.58 -14.88 1.95
C ALA A 519 -16.00 -16.30 1.83
N PRO A 520 -15.80 -17.09 2.91
CA PRO A 520 -15.45 -18.50 2.82
C PRO A 520 -16.49 -19.36 2.09
N LEU A 521 -17.79 -19.10 2.29
CA LEU A 521 -18.85 -19.84 1.60
C LEU A 521 -18.81 -19.61 0.09
N VAL A 522 -18.65 -18.37 -0.33
CA VAL A 522 -18.52 -17.99 -1.75
C VAL A 522 -17.25 -18.60 -2.35
N SER A 523 -16.12 -18.52 -1.65
CA SER A 523 -14.86 -19.10 -2.11
C SER A 523 -14.96 -20.64 -2.26
N ALA A 524 -15.54 -21.31 -1.27
CA ALA A 524 -15.76 -22.77 -1.32
C ALA A 524 -16.67 -23.18 -2.49
N LEU A 525 -17.71 -22.39 -2.75
CA LEU A 525 -18.61 -22.62 -3.89
C LEU A 525 -17.86 -22.50 -5.23
N VAL A 526 -17.05 -21.44 -5.40
CA VAL A 526 -16.24 -21.23 -6.63
C VAL A 526 -15.26 -22.39 -6.84
N VAL A 527 -14.58 -22.80 -5.78
CA VAL A 527 -13.66 -23.95 -5.82
C VAL A 527 -14.39 -25.24 -6.19
N LEU A 528 -15.54 -25.50 -5.58
CA LEU A 528 -16.36 -26.69 -5.88
C LEU A 528 -16.83 -26.70 -7.33
N VAL A 529 -17.31 -25.57 -7.84
CA VAL A 529 -17.73 -25.42 -9.23
C VAL A 529 -16.55 -25.67 -10.19
N ALA A 530 -15.41 -25.03 -9.93
CA ALA A 530 -14.23 -25.21 -10.76
C ALA A 530 -13.69 -26.65 -10.69
N TRP A 531 -13.68 -27.27 -9.52
CA TRP A 531 -13.33 -28.68 -9.36
C TRP A 531 -14.25 -29.56 -10.16
N HIS A 532 -15.57 -29.39 -10.05
CA HIS A 532 -16.57 -30.14 -10.84
C HIS A 532 -16.37 -29.93 -12.33
N MET A 533 -16.20 -28.69 -12.79
CA MET A 533 -15.95 -28.36 -14.19
C MET A 533 -14.71 -29.08 -14.74
N LEU A 534 -13.61 -29.08 -14.00
CA LEU A 534 -12.35 -29.65 -14.43
C LEU A 534 -12.35 -31.19 -14.36
N THR A 535 -13.05 -31.83 -13.42
CA THR A 535 -12.98 -33.28 -13.19
C THR A 535 -14.11 -34.05 -13.85
N GLN A 536 -15.31 -33.45 -13.93
CA GLN A 536 -16.53 -34.16 -14.33
C GLN A 536 -17.08 -33.75 -15.70
N THR A 537 -16.60 -32.64 -16.28
CA THR A 537 -17.14 -32.12 -17.53
C THR A 537 -16.21 -32.33 -18.74
N VAL A 538 -16.79 -32.22 -19.94
CA VAL A 538 -16.05 -32.22 -21.19
C VAL A 538 -15.08 -31.05 -21.28
N PHE A 539 -15.45 -29.88 -20.72
CA PHE A 539 -14.61 -28.70 -20.68
C PHE A 539 -13.27 -28.99 -19.99
N GLY A 540 -13.28 -29.67 -18.85
CA GLY A 540 -12.06 -30.05 -18.15
C GLY A 540 -11.16 -30.95 -19.01
N ARG A 541 -11.71 -31.96 -19.64
CA ARG A 541 -10.94 -32.83 -20.53
C ARG A 541 -10.29 -32.05 -21.67
N TRP A 542 -11.02 -31.13 -22.29
CA TRP A 542 -10.48 -30.26 -23.34
C TRP A 542 -9.36 -29.35 -22.82
N THR A 543 -9.56 -28.76 -21.68
CA THR A 543 -8.58 -27.85 -21.01
C THR A 543 -7.24 -28.57 -20.80
N TYR A 544 -7.25 -29.78 -20.23
CA TYR A 544 -6.03 -30.57 -20.05
C TYR A 544 -5.42 -31.04 -21.38
N ALA A 545 -6.24 -31.47 -22.37
CA ALA A 545 -5.75 -31.86 -23.67
C ALA A 545 -5.03 -30.72 -24.41
N ILE A 546 -5.59 -29.51 -24.38
CA ILE A 546 -5.00 -28.31 -25.00
C ILE A 546 -3.65 -28.00 -24.37
N GLY A 547 -3.58 -28.02 -23.04
CA GLY A 547 -2.34 -27.71 -22.32
C GLY A 547 -1.25 -28.78 -22.51
N HIS A 548 -1.59 -30.03 -22.74
CA HIS A 548 -0.60 -31.08 -23.06
C HIS A 548 -0.01 -30.90 -24.46
N ASN A 549 -0.86 -30.74 -25.46
CA ASN A 549 -0.46 -30.52 -26.85
C ASN A 549 -1.61 -29.91 -27.65
N THR A 550 -1.57 -28.59 -27.82
CA THR A 550 -2.61 -27.83 -28.53
C THR A 550 -2.84 -28.34 -29.98
N ARG A 551 -1.76 -28.75 -30.66
CA ARG A 551 -1.85 -29.27 -32.05
C ARG A 551 -2.55 -30.61 -32.10
N ALA A 552 -2.17 -31.53 -31.23
CA ALA A 552 -2.82 -32.84 -31.14
C ALA A 552 -4.28 -32.72 -30.72
N ALA A 553 -4.60 -31.88 -29.75
CA ALA A 553 -5.96 -31.60 -29.30
C ALA A 553 -6.85 -31.10 -30.45
N ARG A 554 -6.35 -30.19 -31.29
CA ARG A 554 -7.07 -29.68 -32.47
C ARG A 554 -7.35 -30.75 -33.48
N ILE A 555 -6.36 -31.62 -33.79
CA ILE A 555 -6.52 -32.74 -34.70
C ILE A 555 -7.56 -33.74 -34.16
N SER A 556 -7.64 -33.91 -32.86
CA SER A 556 -8.63 -34.77 -32.18
C SER A 556 -10.02 -34.14 -32.03
N GLY A 557 -10.27 -32.99 -32.68
CA GLY A 557 -11.60 -32.35 -32.70
C GLY A 557 -11.93 -31.53 -31.47
N VAL A 558 -10.94 -31.23 -30.60
CA VAL A 558 -11.15 -30.35 -29.45
C VAL A 558 -11.33 -28.90 -29.93
N PRO A 559 -12.37 -28.16 -29.49
CA PRO A 559 -12.62 -26.79 -29.90
C PRO A 559 -11.68 -25.82 -29.10
N VAL A 560 -10.41 -25.80 -29.53
CA VAL A 560 -9.31 -25.09 -28.83
C VAL A 560 -9.66 -23.62 -28.59
N GLU A 561 -10.13 -22.91 -29.63
CA GLU A 561 -10.42 -21.49 -29.56
C GLU A 561 -11.53 -21.20 -28.52
N ARG A 562 -12.64 -21.93 -28.61
CA ARG A 562 -13.77 -21.75 -27.67
C ARG A 562 -13.36 -22.06 -26.22
N THR A 563 -12.61 -23.15 -26.02
CA THR A 563 -12.17 -23.55 -24.68
C THR A 563 -11.22 -22.51 -24.06
N THR A 564 -10.31 -21.96 -24.88
CA THR A 564 -9.40 -20.88 -24.43
C THR A 564 -10.16 -19.60 -24.08
N ILE A 565 -11.13 -19.18 -24.91
CA ILE A 565 -11.97 -18.01 -24.65
C ILE A 565 -12.72 -18.18 -23.30
N TRP A 566 -13.34 -19.34 -23.10
CA TRP A 566 -14.03 -19.62 -21.84
C TRP A 566 -13.12 -19.62 -20.63
N ALA A 567 -11.87 -20.09 -20.74
CA ALA A 567 -10.91 -20.07 -19.65
C ALA A 567 -10.57 -18.64 -19.22
N PHE A 568 -10.32 -17.73 -20.18
CA PHE A 568 -10.08 -16.31 -19.87
C PHE A 568 -11.34 -15.61 -19.35
N THR A 569 -12.52 -15.89 -19.91
CA THR A 569 -13.79 -15.30 -19.45
C THR A 569 -14.09 -15.73 -18.01
N ALA A 570 -13.85 -16.98 -17.66
CA ALA A 570 -13.98 -17.47 -16.29
C ALA A 570 -12.94 -16.85 -15.34
N SER A 571 -11.70 -16.60 -15.80
CA SER A 571 -10.68 -15.86 -15.03
C SER A 571 -11.16 -14.45 -14.73
N GLY A 572 -11.69 -13.72 -15.70
CA GLY A 572 -12.25 -12.39 -15.51
C GLY A 572 -13.44 -12.37 -14.54
N ALA A 573 -14.31 -13.37 -14.59
CA ALA A 573 -15.42 -13.53 -13.64
C ALA A 573 -14.92 -13.78 -12.20
N CYS A 574 -13.89 -14.62 -12.04
CA CYS A 574 -13.24 -14.85 -10.74
C CYS A 574 -12.60 -13.57 -10.21
N ALA A 575 -11.91 -12.80 -11.07
CA ALA A 575 -11.31 -11.53 -10.69
C ALA A 575 -12.36 -10.49 -10.24
N ALA A 576 -13.50 -10.41 -10.95
CA ALA A 576 -14.63 -9.56 -10.54
C ALA A 576 -15.20 -9.98 -9.19
N LEU A 577 -15.39 -11.27 -8.95
CA LEU A 577 -15.90 -11.75 -7.66
C LEU A 577 -14.94 -11.46 -6.50
N ALA A 578 -13.64 -11.66 -6.72
CA ALA A 578 -12.62 -11.29 -5.74
C ALA A 578 -12.61 -9.78 -5.48
N SER A 579 -12.76 -8.95 -6.53
CA SER A 579 -12.88 -7.50 -6.42
C SER A 579 -14.07 -7.10 -5.55
N ILE A 580 -15.24 -7.71 -5.75
CA ILE A 580 -16.44 -7.46 -4.94
C ILE A 580 -16.17 -7.74 -3.46
N ILE A 581 -15.57 -8.90 -3.13
CA ILE A 581 -15.28 -9.28 -1.76
C ILE A 581 -14.28 -8.30 -1.11
N TYR A 582 -13.22 -7.91 -1.83
CA TYR A 582 -12.24 -6.96 -1.31
C TYR A 582 -12.82 -5.56 -1.14
N THR A 583 -13.52 -5.04 -2.16
CA THR A 583 -14.15 -3.71 -2.11
C THR A 583 -15.18 -3.63 -0.99
N SER A 584 -15.99 -4.68 -0.81
CA SER A 584 -16.95 -4.77 0.29
C SER A 584 -16.25 -4.77 1.66
N ARG A 585 -15.10 -5.43 1.77
CA ARG A 585 -14.32 -5.54 3.02
C ARG A 585 -13.68 -4.23 3.46
N ILE A 586 -13.16 -3.44 2.50
CA ILE A 586 -12.58 -2.12 2.79
C ILE A 586 -13.61 -0.99 2.71
N GLU A 587 -14.86 -1.32 2.36
CA GLU A 587 -15.98 -0.37 2.23
C GLU A 587 -15.69 0.80 1.29
N THR A 588 -14.76 0.61 0.35
CA THR A 588 -14.26 1.68 -0.53
C THR A 588 -13.87 1.11 -1.90
N GLY A 589 -14.28 1.78 -2.96
CA GLY A 589 -13.79 1.53 -4.31
C GLY A 589 -12.40 2.13 -4.48
N LEU A 590 -11.42 1.29 -4.85
CA LEU A 590 -10.02 1.69 -5.02
C LEU A 590 -9.53 1.38 -6.43
N PRO A 591 -8.96 2.37 -7.15
CA PRO A 591 -8.39 2.16 -8.50
C PRO A 591 -7.07 1.39 -8.47
N THR A 592 -6.48 1.19 -7.29
CA THR A 592 -5.23 0.43 -7.10
C THR A 592 -5.46 -0.97 -6.54
N LEU A 593 -6.73 -1.40 -6.41
CA LEU A 593 -7.08 -2.69 -5.84
C LEU A 593 -6.42 -3.84 -6.61
N GLY A 594 -5.70 -4.70 -5.91
CA GLY A 594 -5.08 -5.89 -6.48
C GLY A 594 -3.69 -5.70 -7.11
N GLN A 595 -3.14 -4.49 -7.18
CA GLN A 595 -1.84 -4.22 -7.83
C GLN A 595 -0.71 -5.13 -7.32
N ASN A 596 -0.67 -5.42 -6.01
CA ASN A 596 0.38 -6.24 -5.40
C ASN A 596 0.04 -7.74 -5.35
N MET A 597 -1.11 -8.17 -5.88
CA MET A 597 -1.60 -9.54 -5.72
C MET A 597 -1.19 -10.48 -6.85
N LEU A 598 -0.75 -9.95 -8.00
CA LEU A 598 -0.45 -10.76 -9.18
C LEU A 598 0.59 -11.84 -8.89
N LEU A 599 1.67 -11.48 -8.19
CA LEU A 599 2.74 -12.42 -7.84
C LEU A 599 2.24 -13.51 -6.87
N ASP A 600 1.40 -13.15 -5.92
CA ASP A 600 0.81 -14.10 -4.98
C ASP A 600 -0.14 -15.08 -5.69
N VAL A 601 -0.92 -14.61 -6.66
CA VAL A 601 -1.84 -15.44 -7.44
C VAL A 601 -1.09 -16.47 -8.29
N VAL A 602 -0.12 -16.00 -9.08
CA VAL A 602 0.70 -16.89 -9.92
C VAL A 602 1.57 -17.80 -9.05
N GLY A 603 2.17 -17.23 -7.99
CA GLY A 603 3.00 -17.97 -7.05
C GLY A 603 2.25 -19.07 -6.32
N ALA A 604 1.03 -18.81 -5.83
CA ALA A 604 0.17 -19.81 -5.20
C ALA A 604 -0.18 -20.95 -6.16
N ALA A 605 -0.53 -20.63 -7.42
CA ALA A 605 -0.80 -21.64 -8.42
C ALA A 605 0.41 -22.55 -8.68
N VAL A 606 1.61 -21.97 -8.84
CA VAL A 606 2.86 -22.70 -9.07
C VAL A 606 3.28 -23.55 -7.87
N ILE A 607 3.23 -22.98 -6.67
CA ILE A 607 3.52 -23.70 -5.41
C ILE A 607 2.54 -24.87 -5.24
N GLY A 608 1.26 -24.67 -5.58
CA GLY A 608 0.24 -25.68 -5.63
C GLY A 608 0.42 -26.72 -6.76
N GLY A 609 1.49 -26.62 -7.56
CA GLY A 609 1.84 -27.59 -8.58
C GLY A 609 1.10 -27.44 -9.92
N ILE A 610 0.50 -26.28 -10.19
CA ILE A 610 -0.02 -25.94 -11.52
C ILE A 610 1.16 -25.65 -12.46
N SER A 611 1.16 -26.29 -13.61
CA SER A 611 2.21 -26.13 -14.60
C SER A 611 2.12 -24.83 -15.37
N LEU A 612 3.19 -24.05 -15.42
CA LEU A 612 3.31 -22.86 -16.28
C LEU A 612 3.20 -23.17 -17.79
N TYR A 613 3.45 -24.44 -18.18
CA TYR A 613 3.38 -24.87 -19.58
C TYR A 613 2.04 -25.51 -19.94
N GLY A 614 1.11 -25.58 -18.99
CA GLY A 614 -0.22 -26.17 -19.20
C GLY A 614 -0.32 -27.67 -18.95
N GLY A 615 -1.54 -28.16 -19.03
CA GLY A 615 -1.92 -29.57 -19.04
C GLY A 615 -1.74 -30.33 -17.72
N ARG A 616 -1.25 -29.71 -16.65
CA ARG A 616 -0.96 -30.37 -15.35
C ARG A 616 -1.32 -29.50 -14.15
N GLY A 617 -1.85 -30.15 -13.12
CA GLY A 617 -2.30 -29.55 -11.90
C GLY A 617 -3.79 -29.74 -11.66
N ASN A 618 -4.28 -29.39 -10.49
CA ASN A 618 -5.70 -29.36 -10.18
C ASN A 618 -6.02 -28.27 -9.17
N VAL A 619 -7.28 -27.83 -9.11
CA VAL A 619 -7.74 -26.73 -8.26
C VAL A 619 -7.48 -26.99 -6.77
N VAL A 620 -7.62 -28.23 -6.31
CA VAL A 620 -7.41 -28.59 -4.89
C VAL A 620 -5.94 -28.40 -4.50
N MET A 621 -5.01 -28.78 -5.40
CA MET A 621 -3.59 -28.54 -5.17
C MET A 621 -3.25 -27.04 -5.17
N ALA A 622 -3.89 -26.26 -6.06
CA ALA A 622 -3.74 -24.80 -6.10
C ALA A 622 -4.17 -24.13 -4.77
N LEU A 623 -5.25 -24.64 -4.14
CA LEU A 623 -5.65 -24.20 -2.79
C LEU A 623 -4.59 -24.49 -1.74
N GLY A 624 -3.87 -25.60 -1.85
CA GLY A 624 -2.73 -25.89 -0.96
C GLY A 624 -1.66 -24.80 -1.07
N GLY A 625 -1.39 -24.30 -2.28
CA GLY A 625 -0.49 -23.17 -2.51
C GLY A 625 -1.01 -21.85 -1.91
N VAL A 626 -2.31 -21.56 -2.03
CA VAL A 626 -2.95 -20.41 -1.40
C VAL A 626 -2.80 -20.44 0.11
N LEU A 627 -3.18 -21.57 0.73
CA LEU A 627 -3.08 -21.73 2.17
C LEU A 627 -1.63 -21.61 2.65
N PHE A 628 -0.69 -22.22 1.91
CA PHE A 628 0.74 -22.10 2.22
C PHE A 628 1.19 -20.62 2.22
N LEU A 629 0.87 -19.85 1.18
CA LEU A 629 1.27 -18.44 1.13
C LEU A 629 0.59 -17.59 2.22
N CYS A 630 -0.69 -17.82 2.49
CA CYS A 630 -1.41 -17.08 3.54
C CYS A 630 -0.89 -17.44 4.94
N VAL A 631 -0.59 -18.70 5.21
CA VAL A 631 0.03 -19.14 6.48
C VAL A 631 1.44 -18.56 6.60
N LEU A 632 2.24 -18.61 5.54
CA LEU A 632 3.59 -18.05 5.52
C LEU A 632 3.55 -16.55 5.81
N ASP A 633 2.72 -15.79 5.10
CA ASP A 633 2.58 -14.35 5.26
C ASP A 633 2.16 -13.98 6.69
N LYS A 634 1.10 -14.64 7.20
CA LYS A 634 0.62 -14.42 8.57
C LYS A 634 1.67 -14.76 9.63
N SER A 635 2.39 -15.85 9.43
CA SER A 635 3.42 -16.32 10.37
C SER A 635 4.62 -15.39 10.42
N LEU A 636 5.09 -14.91 9.24
CA LEU A 636 6.19 -13.96 9.16
C LEU A 636 5.81 -12.60 9.78
N GLN A 637 4.54 -12.16 9.61
CA GLN A 637 4.01 -10.98 10.29
C GLN A 637 3.96 -11.15 11.81
N LEU A 638 3.53 -12.33 12.30
CA LEU A 638 3.48 -12.64 13.74
C LEU A 638 4.88 -12.69 14.36
N LEU A 639 5.91 -13.06 13.61
CA LEU A 639 7.30 -13.01 14.04
C LEU A 639 7.87 -11.58 14.07
N GLY A 640 7.13 -10.57 13.59
CA GLY A 640 7.57 -9.19 13.57
C GLY A 640 8.67 -8.91 12.54
N LEU A 641 8.78 -9.74 11.50
CA LEU A 641 9.78 -9.52 10.45
C LEU A 641 9.40 -8.30 9.60
N SER A 642 10.42 -7.57 9.16
CA SER A 642 10.20 -6.44 8.26
C SER A 642 9.55 -6.89 6.95
N GLN A 643 8.70 -6.04 6.39
CA GLN A 643 7.98 -6.34 5.15
C GLN A 643 8.92 -6.68 3.98
N PHE A 644 10.08 -6.04 3.91
CA PHE A 644 11.08 -6.33 2.88
C PHE A 644 11.58 -7.78 2.97
N LEU A 645 11.80 -8.26 4.19
CA LEU A 645 12.22 -9.66 4.43
C LEU A 645 11.07 -10.63 4.12
N VAL A 646 9.83 -10.29 4.44
CA VAL A 646 8.64 -11.07 4.08
C VAL A 646 8.54 -11.23 2.56
N LEU A 647 8.68 -10.14 1.79
CA LEU A 647 8.67 -10.18 0.33
C LEU A 647 9.84 -11.01 -0.24
N ALA A 648 11.05 -10.86 0.32
CA ALA A 648 12.21 -11.65 -0.09
C ALA A 648 11.99 -13.15 0.16
N ILE A 649 11.45 -13.54 1.32
CA ILE A 649 11.13 -14.92 1.66
C ILE A 649 10.05 -15.48 0.73
N LYS A 650 8.97 -14.72 0.48
CA LYS A 650 7.89 -15.12 -0.45
C LYS A 650 8.43 -15.33 -1.87
N GLY A 651 9.21 -14.36 -2.39
CA GLY A 651 9.85 -14.48 -3.69
C GLY A 651 10.79 -15.69 -3.79
N GLY A 652 11.59 -15.91 -2.76
CA GLY A 652 12.45 -17.09 -2.65
C GLY A 652 11.67 -18.42 -2.64
N ALA A 653 10.55 -18.49 -1.94
CA ALA A 653 9.68 -19.67 -1.89
C ALA A 653 9.07 -19.96 -3.27
N ILE A 654 8.60 -18.94 -3.99
CA ILE A 654 8.05 -19.07 -5.35
C ILE A 654 9.14 -19.56 -6.33
N LEU A 655 10.34 -18.96 -6.27
CA LEU A 655 11.46 -19.37 -7.12
C LEU A 655 11.88 -20.82 -6.83
N LEU A 656 11.95 -21.20 -5.57
CA LEU A 656 12.26 -22.58 -5.18
C LEU A 656 11.24 -23.58 -5.73
N ALA A 657 9.94 -23.27 -5.63
CA ALA A 657 8.88 -24.09 -6.18
C ALA A 657 9.02 -24.25 -7.70
N ALA A 658 9.30 -23.15 -8.43
CA ALA A 658 9.52 -23.17 -9.89
C ALA A 658 10.75 -24.01 -10.26
N LEU A 659 11.86 -23.90 -9.53
CA LEU A 659 13.07 -24.71 -9.74
C LEU A 659 12.80 -26.21 -9.49
N LEU A 660 12.06 -26.54 -8.44
CA LEU A 660 11.69 -27.93 -8.14
C LEU A 660 10.83 -28.54 -9.26
N ASP A 661 9.86 -27.76 -9.82
CA ASP A 661 9.07 -28.23 -10.98
C ASP A 661 9.96 -28.45 -12.21
N PHE A 662 10.93 -27.56 -12.47
CA PHE A 662 11.88 -27.69 -13.57
C PHE A 662 12.73 -28.96 -13.44
N PHE A 663 13.34 -29.23 -12.26
CA PHE A 663 14.16 -30.42 -12.03
C PHE A 663 13.38 -31.73 -12.09
N ARG A 664 12.15 -31.77 -11.54
CA ARG A 664 11.24 -32.91 -11.65
C ARG A 664 10.92 -33.26 -13.11
N ARG A 665 10.75 -32.26 -13.99
CA ARG A 665 10.51 -32.44 -15.42
C ARG A 665 11.74 -33.00 -16.14
N ARG A 666 12.93 -32.44 -15.83
CA ARG A 666 14.18 -32.89 -16.44
C ARG A 666 14.43 -34.38 -16.13
N GLN A 667 14.20 -34.81 -14.91
CA GLN A 667 14.34 -36.23 -14.53
C GLN A 667 13.35 -37.13 -15.25
N ARG A 668 12.10 -36.70 -15.51
CA ARG A 668 11.10 -37.49 -16.25
C ARG A 668 11.34 -37.55 -17.75
N ARG A 669 12.09 -36.59 -18.33
CA ARG A 669 12.49 -36.64 -19.74
C ARG A 669 13.69 -37.58 -19.98
N LEU A 670 14.44 -37.89 -18.94
CA LEU A 670 15.61 -38.78 -18.97
C LEU A 670 15.24 -40.25 -18.66
N ARG A 671 14.02 -40.47 -18.21
CA ARG A 671 13.39 -41.82 -18.10
C ARG A 671 12.41 -42.01 -19.24
#